data_6c46f063fb539d9ae0b50030ff6e2d6c
#
_entry.id   6c46f063fb539d9ae0b50030ff6e2d6c
#
_cell.length_a   1.000
_cell.length_b   1.000
_cell.length_c   1.000
_cell.angle_alpha   90.00
_cell.angle_beta   90.00
_cell.angle_gamma   90.00
#
_symmetry.space_group_name_H-M   'P 1'
#
loop_
_entity.id
_entity.type
_entity.pdbx_description
1 polymer ?
#
loop_
_entity_poly.entity_id
_entity_poly.type
_entity_poly.pdbx_seq_one_letter_code
_entity_poly.pdbx_strand_id
1 'polypeptide(L)'
;MKKVILENKHVLWIALCIVAFALITLVYFSPIMQGKRLKQHDIEMYKGMSKEIVDYKAQTGEQSLWTNSMFGGMPAWNIGVPQNSNLMTYVNRILNVGFPHPIGAVFISMLGFFILLLVLGCKTWISFIGALAYGFTSYLFIVIGAGHNSKAVAMAYMAPVIAGILLTYKGKYLWGGILTVIALALEIRAGHLQITYYLLLIVVCIVVAELIDAIKEKKYLHFLKASGILLCIAVIAILTCTTTLYANYEFGKETMRGKPVLTKNTENQTKGLDRDYVTQWSYGIGETWSLMIPNVKGGASGYIGNDNRALDKCDPRFRSTIAQQNAYWGDQPGTSGPVYVGAIVCFLFVLGLFVVEGKYKWILLAATVLSILLSWGKNFMGFTDFFLDYIPGYNKFRAVSMTLVIAEVCMPLLAFLALAEIFKNPDTLKQNRRYVYISLGITCGLCLLFYIMPQTFFSFLSQNEAAQFQQLQSESDGAIYKLFADELAKVRVAIFRADTLRSLFFIIVASVLILLSINGKLNKKYMFAGLALLVVFDMYTIDKRYLNNDNFIDKRKADKPFVVTEVDKQILQDKDLDYRVINLTVSTFNDASTSYFHKSVGGYHGAKLRRYQDVIDYYLSKRDSNYWKVLNMLNTKYIIYPKDQQRMASKNYEAFGNAWIVGDMKWVDTPNEEIDAIANTDVHNVAIVNKEFATLVGDFEATPAEGTIQLVDYKPNELKYTFDSSKDEMVVFSEIWTQKGWTMWIDGVESPLLRANYILRAAVVPAGQHEIVMRYEPSIWRIGNTIQFITSLLILLGFAFVCYYTFKKRDVTI
;
A
#
# COMPACT_ATOMS: atom_id res chain seq x y z
N MET A 1 -47.86 17.65 -8.76
CA MET A 1 -47.98 16.20 -8.81
C MET A 1 -47.02 15.53 -9.82
N LYS A 2 -47.00 15.86 -11.14
CA LYS A 2 -46.01 15.27 -12.10
C LYS A 2 -44.52 15.46 -11.67
N LYS A 3 -44.14 16.63 -11.12
CA LYS A 3 -42.76 16.91 -10.66
C LYS A 3 -42.36 16.02 -9.47
N VAL A 4 -43.26 15.88 -8.49
CA VAL A 4 -43.04 14.99 -7.31
C VAL A 4 -42.96 13.52 -7.71
N ILE A 5 -43.77 13.07 -8.66
CA ILE A 5 -43.72 11.70 -9.19
C ILE A 5 -42.41 11.44 -9.95
N LEU A 6 -41.91 12.43 -10.71
CA LEU A 6 -40.65 12.34 -11.43
C LEU A 6 -39.43 12.34 -10.49
N GLU A 7 -39.46 13.19 -9.46
CA GLU A 7 -38.43 13.20 -8.40
C GLU A 7 -38.40 11.86 -7.63
N ASN A 8 -39.57 11.32 -7.24
CA ASN A 8 -39.66 10.02 -6.58
C ASN A 8 -39.14 8.87 -7.46
N LYS A 9 -39.41 8.89 -8.77
CA LYS A 9 -38.86 7.90 -9.72
C LYS A 9 -37.33 7.98 -9.83
N HIS A 10 -36.76 9.19 -9.83
CA HIS A 10 -35.31 9.37 -9.87
C HIS A 10 -34.64 8.82 -8.63
N VAL A 11 -35.17 9.13 -7.46
CA VAL A 11 -34.68 8.61 -6.17
C VAL A 11 -34.75 7.08 -6.14
N LEU A 12 -35.86 6.50 -6.63
CA LEU A 12 -36.01 5.04 -6.73
C LEU A 12 -34.94 4.41 -7.63
N TRP A 13 -34.62 5.02 -8.79
CA TRP A 13 -33.56 4.50 -9.66
C TRP A 13 -32.18 4.57 -9.03
N ILE A 14 -31.86 5.62 -8.29
CA ILE A 14 -30.60 5.73 -7.53
C ILE A 14 -30.52 4.61 -6.49
N ALA A 15 -31.61 4.41 -5.71
CA ALA A 15 -31.65 3.35 -4.71
C ALA A 15 -31.47 1.95 -5.33
N LEU A 16 -32.11 1.68 -6.47
CA LEU A 16 -31.94 0.42 -7.21
C LEU A 16 -30.50 0.22 -7.70
N CYS A 17 -29.82 1.29 -8.16
CA CYS A 17 -28.40 1.20 -8.53
C CYS A 17 -27.52 0.82 -7.32
N ILE A 18 -27.76 1.41 -6.15
CA ILE A 18 -27.00 1.11 -4.92
C ILE A 18 -27.22 -0.36 -4.50
N VAL A 19 -28.47 -0.83 -4.54
CA VAL A 19 -28.77 -2.23 -4.26
C VAL A 19 -28.09 -3.16 -5.28
N ALA A 20 -28.10 -2.78 -6.57
CA ALA A 20 -27.42 -3.54 -7.61
C ALA A 20 -25.90 -3.63 -7.36
N PHE A 21 -25.23 -2.54 -6.94
CA PHE A 21 -23.81 -2.58 -6.59
C PHE A 21 -23.55 -3.55 -5.43
N ALA A 22 -24.38 -3.55 -4.39
CA ALA A 22 -24.25 -4.47 -3.29
C ALA A 22 -24.43 -5.93 -3.74
N LEU A 23 -25.43 -6.22 -4.56
CA LEU A 23 -25.69 -7.56 -5.09
C LEU A 23 -24.55 -8.04 -6.00
N ILE A 24 -24.05 -7.18 -6.90
CA ILE A 24 -22.92 -7.50 -7.79
C ILE A 24 -21.67 -7.82 -6.96
N THR A 25 -21.37 -7.03 -5.92
CA THR A 25 -20.26 -7.30 -4.99
C THR A 25 -20.46 -8.65 -4.30
N LEU A 26 -21.66 -8.95 -3.80
CA LEU A 26 -21.97 -10.21 -3.13
C LEU A 26 -21.82 -11.41 -4.06
N VAL A 27 -22.28 -11.30 -5.31
CA VAL A 27 -22.17 -12.38 -6.32
C VAL A 27 -20.71 -12.64 -6.66
N TYR A 28 -19.91 -11.60 -6.85
CA TYR A 28 -18.48 -11.76 -7.13
C TYR A 28 -17.76 -12.49 -5.99
N PHE A 29 -18.03 -12.09 -4.75
CA PHE A 29 -17.42 -12.64 -3.54
C PHE A 29 -18.31 -13.68 -2.84
N SER A 30 -19.05 -14.45 -3.61
CA SER A 30 -20.04 -15.43 -3.10
C SER A 30 -19.51 -16.43 -2.05
N PRO A 31 -18.21 -16.84 -2.00
CA PRO A 31 -17.71 -17.72 -0.94
C PRO A 31 -17.85 -17.16 0.48
N ILE A 32 -17.99 -15.83 0.65
CA ILE A 32 -18.24 -15.23 1.98
C ILE A 32 -19.59 -15.67 2.56
N MET A 33 -20.58 -15.96 1.71
CA MET A 33 -21.90 -16.46 2.13
C MET A 33 -21.80 -17.86 2.75
N GLN A 34 -20.75 -18.61 2.42
CA GLN A 34 -20.43 -19.91 3.00
C GLN A 34 -19.54 -19.78 4.26
N GLY A 35 -19.37 -18.58 4.79
CA GLY A 35 -18.52 -18.31 5.95
C GLY A 35 -17.01 -18.37 5.68
N LYS A 36 -16.57 -18.51 4.41
CA LYS A 36 -15.17 -18.51 4.04
C LYS A 36 -14.55 -17.10 4.15
N ARG A 37 -13.22 -17.04 4.25
CA ARG A 37 -12.43 -15.82 4.32
C ARG A 37 -11.40 -15.80 3.19
N LEU A 38 -11.10 -14.60 2.72
CA LEU A 38 -10.06 -14.39 1.73
C LEU A 38 -8.69 -14.72 2.33
N LYS A 39 -7.92 -15.57 1.65
CA LYS A 39 -6.51 -15.84 1.96
C LYS A 39 -5.68 -14.72 1.36
N GLN A 40 -4.93 -14.02 2.19
CA GLN A 40 -4.11 -12.88 1.79
C GLN A 40 -2.76 -12.97 2.50
N HIS A 41 -1.67 -13.01 1.73
CA HIS A 41 -0.32 -13.14 2.28
C HIS A 41 0.00 -12.04 3.30
N ASP A 42 -0.23 -10.77 2.95
CA ASP A 42 0.06 -9.64 3.85
C ASP A 42 -0.78 -9.67 5.15
N ILE A 43 -1.99 -10.25 5.10
CA ILE A 43 -2.81 -10.41 6.31
C ILE A 43 -2.30 -11.57 7.19
N GLU A 44 -1.76 -12.63 6.59
CA GLU A 44 -1.05 -13.67 7.35
C GLU A 44 0.17 -13.07 8.06
N MET A 45 1.00 -12.30 7.32
CA MET A 45 2.14 -11.59 7.91
C MET A 45 1.71 -10.59 8.99
N TYR A 46 0.64 -9.80 8.73
CA TYR A 46 0.07 -8.89 9.72
C TYR A 46 -0.30 -9.60 11.04
N LYS A 47 -0.87 -10.80 10.97
CA LYS A 47 -1.20 -11.58 12.17
C LYS A 47 0.04 -12.02 12.95
N GLY A 48 1.14 -12.34 12.24
CA GLY A 48 2.43 -12.58 12.87
C GLY A 48 2.95 -11.35 13.61
N MET A 49 2.96 -10.20 12.92
CA MET A 49 3.45 -8.93 13.48
C MET A 49 2.64 -8.43 14.67
N SER A 50 1.32 -8.60 14.64
CA SER A 50 0.41 -8.02 15.64
C SER A 50 0.09 -8.93 16.83
N LYS A 51 0.53 -10.18 16.80
CA LYS A 51 0.13 -11.21 17.79
C LYS A 51 0.41 -10.77 19.23
N GLU A 52 1.62 -10.31 19.53
CA GLU A 52 2.01 -9.85 20.87
C GLU A 52 1.10 -8.73 21.39
N ILE A 53 0.83 -7.72 20.54
CA ILE A 53 0.00 -6.56 20.91
C ILE A 53 -1.45 -6.98 21.16
N VAL A 54 -1.98 -7.87 20.30
CA VAL A 54 -3.37 -8.36 20.41
C VAL A 54 -3.53 -9.22 21.65
N ASP A 55 -2.59 -10.12 21.93
CA ASP A 55 -2.62 -10.98 23.10
C ASP A 55 -2.47 -10.18 24.39
N TYR A 56 -1.54 -9.24 24.43
CA TYR A 56 -1.35 -8.35 25.60
C TYR A 56 -2.64 -7.59 25.92
N LYS A 57 -3.25 -7.00 24.87
CA LYS A 57 -4.54 -6.31 25.05
C LYS A 57 -5.67 -7.24 25.49
N ALA A 58 -5.72 -8.46 24.98
CA ALA A 58 -6.74 -9.43 25.38
C ALA A 58 -6.59 -9.86 26.83
N GLN A 59 -5.34 -9.94 27.34
CA GLN A 59 -5.04 -10.35 28.72
C GLN A 59 -5.21 -9.22 29.75
N THR A 60 -4.76 -8.00 29.38
CA THR A 60 -4.68 -6.88 30.33
C THR A 60 -5.75 -5.80 30.12
N GLY A 61 -6.37 -5.74 28.94
CA GLY A 61 -7.23 -4.62 28.52
C GLY A 61 -6.47 -3.39 28.04
N GLU A 62 -5.15 -3.34 28.25
CA GLU A 62 -4.28 -2.21 27.90
C GLU A 62 -3.77 -2.30 26.45
N GLN A 63 -3.52 -1.15 25.82
CA GLN A 63 -2.97 -1.09 24.47
C GLN A 63 -1.47 -0.85 24.51
N SER A 64 -0.67 -1.82 24.10
CA SER A 64 0.76 -1.57 23.85
C SER A 64 0.96 -0.75 22.56
N LEU A 65 1.87 0.22 22.64
CA LEU A 65 2.32 1.06 21.53
C LEU A 65 3.70 0.65 21.00
N TRP A 66 4.29 -0.38 21.62
CA TRP A 66 5.56 -1.02 21.25
C TRP A 66 5.35 -2.52 21.08
N THR A 67 6.12 -3.15 20.22
CA THR A 67 6.20 -4.62 20.08
C THR A 67 7.65 -5.07 20.05
N ASN A 68 7.94 -6.18 20.72
CA ASN A 68 9.22 -6.88 20.68
C ASN A 68 9.18 -8.14 19.78
N SER A 69 8.04 -8.40 19.14
CA SER A 69 7.84 -9.62 18.33
C SER A 69 8.72 -9.67 17.09
N MET A 70 9.27 -8.54 16.62
CA MET A 70 10.10 -8.49 15.42
C MET A 70 11.17 -7.40 15.49
N PHE A 71 12.28 -7.62 14.75
CA PHE A 71 13.42 -6.70 14.65
C PHE A 71 14.00 -6.27 16.01
N GLY A 72 13.90 -7.15 17.02
CA GLY A 72 14.33 -6.86 18.38
C GLY A 72 13.51 -5.80 19.11
N GLY A 73 12.53 -5.19 18.48
CA GLY A 73 11.62 -4.19 19.02
C GLY A 73 11.39 -3.01 18.10
N MET A 74 10.13 -2.55 17.99
CA MET A 74 9.76 -1.38 17.19
C MET A 74 8.42 -0.77 17.62
N PRO A 75 8.16 0.52 17.29
CA PRO A 75 6.86 1.13 17.53
C PRO A 75 5.72 0.42 16.82
N ALA A 76 4.61 0.20 17.51
CA ALA A 76 3.47 -0.59 17.03
C ALA A 76 2.44 0.20 16.21
N TRP A 77 2.63 1.49 15.98
CA TRP A 77 1.67 2.41 15.36
C TRP A 77 1.10 1.93 14.02
N ASN A 78 1.96 1.35 13.19
CA ASN A 78 1.61 0.89 11.85
C ASN A 78 1.34 -0.61 11.78
N ILE A 79 1.26 -1.30 12.94
CA ILE A 79 1.08 -2.75 12.99
C ILE A 79 -0.34 -3.12 13.40
N GLY A 80 -0.84 -2.60 14.51
CA GLY A 80 -2.12 -3.11 14.99
C GLY A 80 -2.79 -2.26 16.08
N VAL A 81 -2.42 -0.98 16.19
CA VAL A 81 -2.99 -0.07 17.19
C VAL A 81 -4.37 0.41 16.72
N PRO A 82 -5.49 0.06 17.40
CA PRO A 82 -6.82 0.46 17.00
C PRO A 82 -7.05 1.97 17.17
N GLN A 83 -7.68 2.60 16.19
CA GLN A 83 -8.05 4.02 16.21
C GLN A 83 -9.49 4.20 16.69
N ASN A 84 -9.80 3.78 17.90
CA ASN A 84 -11.17 3.82 18.43
C ASN A 84 -11.68 5.24 18.72
N SER A 85 -10.80 6.20 18.93
CA SER A 85 -11.14 7.62 19.11
C SER A 85 -11.60 8.29 17.82
N ASN A 86 -11.29 7.74 16.65
CA ASN A 86 -11.73 8.26 15.37
C ASN A 86 -13.12 7.72 15.01
N LEU A 87 -14.17 8.54 15.17
CA LEU A 87 -15.56 8.16 14.89
C LEU A 87 -15.81 7.81 13.40
N MET A 88 -14.93 8.24 12.48
CA MET A 88 -15.01 7.84 11.07
C MET A 88 -14.84 6.31 10.90
N THR A 89 -14.31 5.61 11.90
CA THR A 89 -14.27 4.14 11.95
C THR A 89 -15.66 3.54 11.88
N TYR A 90 -16.61 4.12 12.61
CA TYR A 90 -18.01 3.65 12.63
C TYR A 90 -18.74 4.06 11.35
N VAL A 91 -18.45 5.25 10.81
CA VAL A 91 -19.01 5.70 9.52
C VAL A 91 -18.56 4.73 8.40
N ASN A 92 -17.27 4.37 8.35
CA ASN A 92 -16.77 3.39 7.39
C ASN A 92 -17.48 2.03 7.53
N ARG A 93 -17.72 1.57 8.77
CA ARG A 93 -18.44 0.30 9.02
C ARG A 93 -19.86 0.34 8.48
N ILE A 94 -20.58 1.45 8.68
CA ILE A 94 -21.94 1.65 8.15
C ILE A 94 -21.92 1.66 6.62
N LEU A 95 -20.99 2.40 6.00
CA LEU A 95 -20.89 2.50 4.54
C LEU A 95 -20.53 1.17 3.87
N ASN A 96 -19.86 0.28 4.55
CA ASN A 96 -19.56 -1.07 4.03
C ASN A 96 -20.78 -2.01 4.01
N VAL A 97 -21.94 -1.59 4.54
CA VAL A 97 -23.22 -2.35 4.45
C VAL A 97 -23.09 -3.83 4.89
N GLY A 98 -22.27 -4.08 5.92
CA GLY A 98 -22.03 -5.44 6.44
C GLY A 98 -21.04 -6.30 5.64
N PHE A 99 -20.48 -5.83 4.54
CA PHE A 99 -19.39 -6.54 3.84
C PHE A 99 -18.17 -6.66 4.73
N PRO A 100 -17.51 -7.83 4.77
CA PRO A 100 -16.25 -7.98 5.48
C PRO A 100 -15.15 -7.18 4.81
N HIS A 101 -14.22 -6.66 5.63
CA HIS A 101 -13.03 -6.00 5.13
C HIS A 101 -12.13 -7.00 4.36
N PRO A 102 -11.57 -6.67 3.18
CA PRO A 102 -11.67 -5.41 2.42
C PRO A 102 -12.73 -5.41 1.31
N ILE A 103 -13.58 -6.42 1.24
CA ILE A 103 -14.56 -6.64 0.13
C ILE A 103 -15.48 -5.42 -0.07
N GLY A 104 -15.85 -4.76 1.02
CA GLY A 104 -16.65 -3.54 0.96
C GLY A 104 -16.00 -2.39 0.16
N ALA A 105 -14.68 -2.40 -0.06
CA ALA A 105 -14.01 -1.41 -0.89
C ALA A 105 -14.51 -1.42 -2.34
N VAL A 106 -14.86 -2.59 -2.90
CA VAL A 106 -15.41 -2.71 -4.25
C VAL A 106 -16.78 -2.04 -4.35
N PHE A 107 -17.65 -2.25 -3.37
CA PHE A 107 -18.94 -1.58 -3.28
C PHE A 107 -18.78 -0.05 -3.15
N ILE A 108 -17.87 0.41 -2.28
CA ILE A 108 -17.62 1.85 -2.06
C ILE A 108 -17.00 2.49 -3.31
N SER A 109 -16.12 1.79 -4.04
CA SER A 109 -15.58 2.26 -5.32
C SER A 109 -16.68 2.52 -6.34
N MET A 110 -17.60 1.58 -6.51
CA MET A 110 -18.77 1.76 -7.40
C MET A 110 -19.65 2.92 -6.94
N LEU A 111 -19.99 2.97 -5.66
CA LEU A 111 -20.84 4.03 -5.09
C LEU A 111 -20.18 5.41 -5.23
N GLY A 112 -18.89 5.53 -4.90
CA GLY A 112 -18.14 6.78 -4.99
C GLY A 112 -18.02 7.30 -6.42
N PHE A 113 -17.75 6.43 -7.39
CA PHE A 113 -17.66 6.82 -8.78
C PHE A 113 -19.04 7.14 -9.40
N PHE A 114 -20.09 6.44 -8.98
CA PHE A 114 -21.47 6.76 -9.31
C PHE A 114 -21.84 8.18 -8.87
N ILE A 115 -21.52 8.54 -7.62
CA ILE A 115 -21.71 9.89 -7.07
C ILE A 115 -20.93 10.92 -7.89
N LEU A 116 -19.67 10.65 -8.23
CA LEU A 116 -18.83 11.54 -9.02
C LEU A 116 -19.45 11.86 -10.39
N LEU A 117 -19.91 10.84 -11.12
CA LEU A 117 -20.55 11.02 -12.41
C LEU A 117 -21.89 11.77 -12.31
N LEU A 118 -22.69 11.51 -11.25
CA LEU A 118 -23.90 12.28 -10.99
C LEU A 118 -23.61 13.76 -10.69
N VAL A 119 -22.58 14.06 -9.90
CA VAL A 119 -22.10 15.42 -9.63
C VAL A 119 -21.68 16.13 -10.91
N LEU A 120 -21.09 15.41 -11.86
CA LEU A 120 -20.71 15.94 -13.18
C LEU A 120 -21.91 16.11 -14.13
N GLY A 121 -23.11 15.67 -13.74
CA GLY A 121 -24.35 15.83 -14.51
C GLY A 121 -24.65 14.69 -15.46
N CYS A 122 -23.96 13.56 -15.33
CA CYS A 122 -24.26 12.36 -16.11
C CYS A 122 -25.62 11.77 -15.72
N LYS A 123 -26.34 11.19 -16.69
CA LYS A 123 -27.59 10.46 -16.44
C LYS A 123 -27.33 9.19 -15.61
N THR A 124 -28.30 8.81 -14.77
CA THR A 124 -28.19 7.67 -13.83
C THR A 124 -27.66 6.39 -14.48
N TRP A 125 -28.13 6.05 -15.69
CA TRP A 125 -27.67 4.85 -16.41
C TRP A 125 -26.21 4.91 -16.85
N ILE A 126 -25.75 6.08 -17.30
CA ILE A 126 -24.35 6.28 -17.68
C ILE A 126 -23.48 6.21 -16.43
N SER A 127 -23.93 6.85 -15.34
CA SER A 127 -23.26 6.82 -14.04
C SER A 127 -23.18 5.39 -13.49
N PHE A 128 -24.23 4.58 -13.68
CA PHE A 128 -24.24 3.19 -13.26
C PHE A 128 -23.18 2.35 -14.02
N ILE A 129 -23.13 2.47 -15.36
CA ILE A 129 -22.13 1.74 -16.16
C ILE A 129 -20.72 2.20 -15.84
N GLY A 130 -20.49 3.52 -15.67
CA GLY A 130 -19.20 4.07 -15.28
C GLY A 130 -18.75 3.58 -13.91
N ALA A 131 -19.68 3.47 -12.97
CA ALA A 131 -19.42 2.93 -11.65
C ALA A 131 -18.99 1.46 -11.70
N LEU A 132 -19.63 0.64 -12.56
CA LEU A 132 -19.21 -0.74 -12.78
C LEU A 132 -17.83 -0.80 -13.41
N ALA A 133 -17.54 0.01 -14.44
CA ALA A 133 -16.24 0.05 -15.08
C ALA A 133 -15.12 0.41 -14.07
N TYR A 134 -15.31 1.43 -13.24
CA TYR A 134 -14.32 1.82 -12.22
C TYR A 134 -14.20 0.80 -11.10
N GLY A 135 -15.32 0.30 -10.57
CA GLY A 135 -15.32 -0.64 -9.46
C GLY A 135 -14.76 -2.02 -9.80
N PHE A 136 -14.66 -2.34 -11.11
CA PHE A 136 -14.07 -3.57 -11.63
C PHE A 136 -12.73 -3.33 -12.32
N THR A 137 -12.01 -2.21 -12.07
CA THR A 137 -10.62 -2.08 -12.52
C THR A 137 -9.77 -3.17 -11.88
N SER A 138 -8.93 -3.86 -12.68
CA SER A 138 -8.24 -5.07 -12.20
C SER A 138 -7.30 -4.81 -11.04
N TYR A 139 -6.71 -3.62 -10.97
CA TYR A 139 -5.77 -3.27 -9.92
C TYR A 139 -6.41 -3.30 -8.52
N LEU A 140 -7.68 -2.91 -8.39
CA LEU A 140 -8.40 -3.03 -7.12
C LEU A 140 -8.48 -4.49 -6.65
N PHE A 141 -8.77 -5.43 -7.56
CA PHE A 141 -8.87 -6.86 -7.24
C PHE A 141 -7.49 -7.48 -6.94
N ILE A 142 -6.47 -7.11 -7.71
CA ILE A 142 -5.07 -7.53 -7.49
C ILE A 142 -4.58 -7.08 -6.12
N VAL A 143 -4.84 -5.82 -5.78
CA VAL A 143 -4.48 -5.22 -4.48
C VAL A 143 -5.20 -5.92 -3.33
N ILE A 144 -6.48 -6.25 -3.49
CA ILE A 144 -7.25 -7.03 -2.52
C ILE A 144 -6.68 -8.45 -2.41
N GLY A 145 -6.39 -9.11 -3.53
CA GLY A 145 -5.82 -10.46 -3.55
C GLY A 145 -4.47 -10.54 -2.84
N ALA A 146 -3.61 -9.55 -3.04
CA ALA A 146 -2.29 -9.44 -2.38
C ALA A 146 -2.37 -9.16 -0.87
N GLY A 147 -3.49 -8.58 -0.39
CA GLY A 147 -3.65 -8.22 1.03
C GLY A 147 -3.36 -6.75 1.35
N HIS A 148 -3.11 -5.91 0.34
CA HIS A 148 -2.90 -4.47 0.50
C HIS A 148 -4.23 -3.74 0.80
N ASN A 149 -4.92 -4.15 1.85
CA ASN A 149 -6.29 -3.75 2.16
C ASN A 149 -6.45 -2.24 2.42
N SER A 150 -5.47 -1.62 3.09
CA SER A 150 -5.44 -0.17 3.33
C SER A 150 -5.41 0.61 2.01
N LYS A 151 -4.64 0.12 1.03
CA LYS A 151 -4.56 0.70 -0.32
C LYS A 151 -5.91 0.60 -1.04
N ALA A 152 -6.56 -0.58 -1.02
CA ALA A 152 -7.86 -0.80 -1.65
C ALA A 152 -8.93 0.15 -1.08
N VAL A 153 -8.94 0.34 0.25
CA VAL A 153 -9.89 1.26 0.91
C VAL A 153 -9.60 2.72 0.56
N ALA A 154 -8.32 3.15 0.52
CA ALA A 154 -7.96 4.49 0.12
C ALA A 154 -8.38 4.79 -1.34
N MET A 155 -8.11 3.86 -2.27
CA MET A 155 -8.56 3.94 -3.67
C MET A 155 -10.08 4.10 -3.78
N ALA A 156 -10.84 3.37 -2.97
CA ALA A 156 -12.31 3.43 -3.00
C ALA A 156 -12.88 4.81 -2.64
N TYR A 157 -12.17 5.57 -1.80
CA TYR A 157 -12.60 6.92 -1.40
C TYR A 157 -12.06 8.04 -2.31
N MET A 158 -11.19 7.79 -3.29
CA MET A 158 -10.70 8.83 -4.21
C MET A 158 -11.82 9.52 -4.98
N ALA A 159 -12.72 8.75 -5.58
CA ALA A 159 -13.81 9.27 -6.40
C ALA A 159 -14.79 10.18 -5.61
N PRO A 160 -15.28 9.82 -4.42
CA PRO A 160 -16.16 10.69 -3.65
C PRO A 160 -15.46 11.95 -3.11
N VAL A 161 -14.13 11.92 -2.84
CA VAL A 161 -13.37 13.14 -2.53
C VAL A 161 -13.38 14.10 -3.73
N ILE A 162 -13.07 13.61 -4.92
CA ILE A 162 -13.12 14.40 -6.17
C ILE A 162 -14.53 14.96 -6.39
N ALA A 163 -15.57 14.16 -6.18
CA ALA A 163 -16.96 14.58 -6.31
C ALA A 163 -17.30 15.77 -5.38
N GLY A 164 -16.90 15.71 -4.11
CA GLY A 164 -17.11 16.77 -3.14
C GLY A 164 -16.39 18.06 -3.51
N ILE A 165 -15.13 17.97 -3.95
CA ILE A 165 -14.33 19.11 -4.41
C ILE A 165 -15.01 19.80 -5.60
N LEU A 166 -15.39 19.03 -6.62
CA LEU A 166 -16.07 19.56 -7.81
C LEU A 166 -17.43 20.18 -7.46
N LEU A 167 -18.17 19.58 -6.53
CA LEU A 167 -19.45 20.11 -6.05
C LEU A 167 -19.27 21.45 -5.33
N THR A 168 -18.17 21.60 -4.58
CA THR A 168 -17.81 22.88 -3.90
C THR A 168 -17.49 23.96 -4.91
N TYR A 169 -16.68 23.67 -5.94
CA TYR A 169 -16.42 24.61 -7.04
C TYR A 169 -17.67 24.92 -7.90
N LYS A 170 -18.66 24.05 -7.93
CA LYS A 170 -20.00 24.36 -8.51
C LYS A 170 -20.87 25.24 -7.61
N GLY A 171 -20.35 25.80 -6.51
CA GLY A 171 -21.04 26.68 -5.58
C GLY A 171 -21.98 25.99 -4.59
N LYS A 172 -22.00 24.65 -4.55
CA LYS A 172 -22.80 23.88 -3.59
C LYS A 172 -21.98 23.64 -2.30
N TYR A 173 -21.54 24.72 -1.67
CA TYR A 173 -20.55 24.72 -0.57
C TYR A 173 -20.89 23.77 0.58
N LEU A 174 -22.15 23.72 1.05
CA LEU A 174 -22.55 22.87 2.17
C LEU A 174 -22.44 21.38 1.83
N TRP A 175 -23.08 20.94 0.74
CA TRP A 175 -23.05 19.54 0.34
C TRP A 175 -21.69 19.11 -0.22
N GLY A 176 -21.02 20.00 -0.96
CA GLY A 176 -19.67 19.76 -1.43
C GLY A 176 -18.68 19.63 -0.28
N GLY A 177 -18.78 20.55 0.69
CA GLY A 177 -17.93 20.56 1.87
C GLY A 177 -18.10 19.31 2.72
N ILE A 178 -19.35 18.94 3.06
CA ILE A 178 -19.61 17.78 3.92
C ILE A 178 -19.22 16.46 3.24
N LEU A 179 -19.46 16.34 1.92
CA LEU A 179 -19.03 15.18 1.15
C LEU A 179 -17.49 15.07 1.13
N THR A 180 -16.80 16.21 0.90
CA THR A 180 -15.32 16.22 0.87
C THR A 180 -14.74 15.85 2.23
N VAL A 181 -15.22 16.43 3.33
CA VAL A 181 -14.63 16.18 4.66
C VAL A 181 -14.83 14.73 5.10
N ILE A 182 -16.01 14.15 4.87
CA ILE A 182 -16.29 12.75 5.22
C ILE A 182 -15.43 11.81 4.34
N ALA A 183 -15.45 12.00 3.02
CA ALA A 183 -14.73 11.14 2.10
C ALA A 183 -13.21 11.23 2.31
N LEU A 184 -12.66 12.44 2.51
CA LEU A 184 -11.23 12.65 2.74
C LEU A 184 -10.79 12.10 4.11
N ALA A 185 -11.60 12.30 5.17
CA ALA A 185 -11.32 11.72 6.48
C ALA A 185 -11.30 10.18 6.44
N LEU A 186 -12.19 9.57 5.65
CA LEU A 186 -12.24 8.11 5.45
C LEU A 186 -11.06 7.62 4.59
N GLU A 187 -10.66 8.39 3.60
CA GLU A 187 -9.52 8.10 2.73
C GLU A 187 -8.20 8.13 3.53
N ILE A 188 -7.93 9.21 4.29
CA ILE A 188 -6.73 9.32 5.14
C ILE A 188 -6.73 8.22 6.23
N ARG A 189 -7.89 7.97 6.83
CA ARG A 189 -8.07 6.91 7.84
C ARG A 189 -7.73 5.50 7.29
N ALA A 190 -7.86 5.26 6.00
CA ALA A 190 -7.43 3.99 5.40
C ALA A 190 -5.95 3.68 5.66
N GLY A 191 -5.14 4.69 5.97
CA GLY A 191 -3.75 4.54 6.40
C GLY A 191 -2.77 4.28 5.27
N HIS A 192 -3.12 4.61 4.03
CA HIS A 192 -2.22 4.48 2.88
C HIS A 192 -1.88 5.83 2.26
N LEU A 193 -0.99 6.58 2.92
CA LEU A 193 -0.65 7.98 2.58
C LEU A 193 -0.12 8.16 1.16
N GLN A 194 0.42 7.13 0.53
CA GLN A 194 0.86 7.18 -0.88
C GLN A 194 -0.33 7.36 -1.84
N ILE A 195 -1.46 6.72 -1.58
CA ILE A 195 -2.69 6.91 -2.37
C ILE A 195 -3.26 8.31 -2.12
N THR A 196 -3.26 8.77 -0.87
CA THR A 196 -3.63 10.16 -0.51
C THR A 196 -2.78 11.18 -1.27
N TYR A 197 -1.48 10.92 -1.40
CA TYR A 197 -0.56 11.77 -2.16
C TYR A 197 -0.90 11.77 -3.66
N TYR A 198 -1.23 10.62 -4.24
CA TYR A 198 -1.62 10.55 -5.65
C TYR A 198 -2.99 11.18 -5.91
N LEU A 199 -3.92 11.09 -4.97
CA LEU A 199 -5.16 11.87 -5.01
C LEU A 199 -4.88 13.38 -4.99
N LEU A 200 -3.90 13.84 -4.18
CA LEU A 200 -3.49 15.25 -4.17
C LEU A 200 -3.00 15.73 -5.55
N LEU A 201 -2.28 14.88 -6.31
CA LEU A 201 -1.86 15.26 -7.67
C LEU A 201 -3.07 15.51 -8.61
N ILE A 202 -4.12 14.69 -8.50
CA ILE A 202 -5.38 14.93 -9.24
C ILE A 202 -6.02 16.24 -8.77
N VAL A 203 -6.08 16.46 -7.46
CA VAL A 203 -6.67 17.69 -6.87
C VAL A 203 -5.92 18.92 -7.33
N VAL A 204 -4.59 18.89 -7.39
CA VAL A 204 -3.78 20.00 -7.92
C VAL A 204 -4.15 20.28 -9.39
N CYS A 205 -4.29 19.26 -10.24
CA CYS A 205 -4.75 19.47 -11.62
C CYS A 205 -6.15 20.13 -11.69
N ILE A 206 -7.08 19.72 -10.80
CA ILE A 206 -8.42 20.30 -10.72
C ILE A 206 -8.34 21.78 -10.27
N VAL A 207 -7.58 22.07 -9.21
CA VAL A 207 -7.45 23.43 -8.66
C VAL A 207 -6.82 24.38 -9.68
N VAL A 208 -5.79 23.93 -10.39
CA VAL A 208 -5.15 24.70 -11.46
C VAL A 208 -6.15 25.03 -12.57
N ALA A 209 -6.97 24.08 -13.00
CA ALA A 209 -7.96 24.32 -14.04
C ALA A 209 -9.10 25.23 -13.56
N GLU A 210 -9.55 25.10 -12.29
CA GLU A 210 -10.53 26.02 -11.70
C GLU A 210 -9.96 27.44 -11.57
N LEU A 211 -8.66 27.58 -11.25
CA LEU A 211 -7.97 28.87 -11.22
C LEU A 211 -7.90 29.50 -12.63
N ILE A 212 -7.54 28.73 -13.65
CA ILE A 212 -7.49 29.22 -15.04
C ILE A 212 -8.86 29.74 -15.48
N ASP A 213 -9.93 28.99 -15.18
CA ASP A 213 -11.30 29.42 -15.49
C ASP A 213 -11.70 30.66 -14.69
N ALA A 214 -11.35 30.72 -13.40
CA ALA A 214 -11.61 31.87 -12.56
C ALA A 214 -10.91 33.13 -13.09
N ILE A 215 -9.69 33.00 -13.64
CA ILE A 215 -8.96 34.11 -14.29
C ILE A 215 -9.68 34.53 -15.58
N LYS A 216 -10.04 33.59 -16.45
CA LYS A 216 -10.72 33.86 -17.73
C LYS A 216 -12.08 34.52 -17.54
N GLU A 217 -12.85 34.03 -16.57
CA GLU A 217 -14.21 34.48 -16.30
C GLU A 217 -14.27 35.62 -15.28
N LYS A 218 -13.12 36.06 -14.74
CA LYS A 218 -13.01 37.10 -13.67
C LYS A 218 -13.79 36.75 -12.39
N LYS A 219 -13.92 35.44 -12.07
CA LYS A 219 -14.64 34.93 -10.90
C LYS A 219 -13.71 34.61 -9.71
N TYR A 220 -12.73 35.47 -9.45
CA TYR A 220 -11.70 35.25 -8.41
C TYR A 220 -12.28 35.02 -7.02
N LEU A 221 -13.30 35.80 -6.62
CA LEU A 221 -13.89 35.69 -5.30
C LEU A 221 -14.55 34.32 -5.07
N HIS A 222 -15.22 33.79 -6.09
CA HIS A 222 -15.81 32.45 -6.04
C HIS A 222 -14.73 31.35 -5.86
N PHE A 223 -13.65 31.46 -6.65
CA PHE A 223 -12.50 30.51 -6.55
C PHE A 223 -11.85 30.57 -5.16
N LEU A 224 -11.55 31.79 -4.66
CA LEU A 224 -10.94 31.97 -3.34
C LEU A 224 -11.83 31.43 -2.23
N LYS A 225 -13.14 31.68 -2.29
CA LYS A 225 -14.12 31.16 -1.33
C LYS A 225 -14.19 29.64 -1.34
N ALA A 226 -14.30 29.02 -2.53
CA ALA A 226 -14.35 27.57 -2.67
C ALA A 226 -13.05 26.91 -2.18
N SER A 227 -11.90 27.44 -2.60
CA SER A 227 -10.57 26.94 -2.19
C SER A 227 -10.33 27.10 -0.70
N GLY A 228 -10.72 28.25 -0.11
CA GLY A 228 -10.62 28.48 1.33
C GLY A 228 -11.46 27.49 2.14
N ILE A 229 -12.70 27.22 1.71
CA ILE A 229 -13.55 26.19 2.34
C ILE A 229 -12.90 24.82 2.23
N LEU A 230 -12.41 24.43 1.05
CA LEU A 230 -11.76 23.14 0.85
C LEU A 230 -10.48 22.99 1.68
N LEU A 231 -9.69 24.05 1.84
CA LEU A 231 -8.51 24.04 2.69
C LEU A 231 -8.87 23.81 4.16
N CYS A 232 -9.86 24.54 4.69
CA CYS A 232 -10.37 24.34 6.06
C CYS A 232 -10.85 22.89 6.26
N ILE A 233 -11.60 22.37 5.28
CA ILE A 233 -12.10 20.98 5.27
C ILE A 233 -10.97 19.97 5.27
N ALA A 234 -9.92 20.20 4.46
CA ALA A 234 -8.74 19.33 4.43
C ALA A 234 -8.04 19.29 5.79
N VAL A 235 -7.87 20.43 6.46
CA VAL A 235 -7.32 20.50 7.82
C VAL A 235 -8.18 19.69 8.80
N ILE A 236 -9.50 19.86 8.79
CA ILE A 236 -10.40 19.10 9.66
C ILE A 236 -10.30 17.60 9.40
N ALA A 237 -10.27 17.18 8.12
CA ALA A 237 -10.10 15.78 7.75
C ALA A 237 -8.75 15.19 8.26
N ILE A 238 -7.65 15.92 8.11
CA ILE A 238 -6.32 15.56 8.63
C ILE A 238 -6.35 15.41 10.15
N LEU A 239 -6.99 16.32 10.86
CA LEU A 239 -7.09 16.28 12.32
C LEU A 239 -7.84 15.05 12.84
N THR A 240 -8.73 14.43 12.06
CA THR A 240 -9.35 13.14 12.46
C THR A 240 -8.37 11.99 12.54
N CYS A 241 -7.15 12.13 12.00
CA CYS A 241 -6.10 11.10 11.98
C CYS A 241 -4.82 11.57 12.67
N THR A 242 -4.89 12.56 13.56
CA THR A 242 -3.73 13.24 14.20
C THR A 242 -2.75 12.24 14.81
N THR A 243 -3.21 11.28 15.62
CA THR A 243 -2.34 10.30 16.29
C THR A 243 -1.49 9.53 15.29
N THR A 244 -2.12 8.96 14.27
CA THR A 244 -1.41 8.14 13.28
C THR A 244 -0.50 8.97 12.38
N LEU A 245 -0.96 10.15 11.94
CA LEU A 245 -0.18 11.02 11.07
C LEU A 245 1.04 11.59 11.79
N TYR A 246 0.87 12.03 13.03
CA TYR A 246 1.99 12.54 13.82
C TYR A 246 2.96 11.43 14.19
N ALA A 247 2.47 10.25 14.59
CA ALA A 247 3.33 9.10 14.84
C ALA A 247 4.14 8.71 13.60
N ASN A 248 3.51 8.67 12.43
CA ASN A 248 4.21 8.42 11.16
C ASN A 248 5.22 9.51 10.82
N TYR A 249 4.92 10.77 11.11
CA TYR A 249 5.85 11.89 10.91
C TYR A 249 7.07 11.80 11.84
N GLU A 250 6.83 11.60 13.14
CA GLU A 250 7.89 11.61 14.15
C GLU A 250 8.76 10.35 14.07
N PHE A 251 8.15 9.17 14.13
CA PHE A 251 8.89 7.91 14.04
C PHE A 251 9.36 7.58 12.62
N GLY A 252 8.68 8.10 11.60
CA GLY A 252 9.12 7.97 10.22
C GLY A 252 10.51 8.50 9.95
N LYS A 253 10.98 9.47 10.75
CA LYS A 253 12.35 10.02 10.67
C LYS A 253 13.41 8.98 11.02
N GLU A 254 13.10 8.05 11.93
CA GLU A 254 13.98 6.99 12.38
C GLU A 254 13.89 5.70 11.57
N THR A 255 12.91 5.61 10.67
CA THR A 255 12.69 4.44 9.82
C THR A 255 13.42 4.55 8.47
N MET A 256 13.33 3.49 7.67
CA MET A 256 13.79 3.48 6.26
C MET A 256 13.26 4.65 5.43
N ARG A 257 12.16 5.29 5.83
CA ARG A 257 11.57 6.46 5.15
C ARG A 257 12.18 7.79 5.61
N GLY A 258 13.03 7.76 6.64
CA GLY A 258 13.79 8.89 7.15
C GLY A 258 15.03 9.19 6.31
N LYS A 259 15.78 10.19 6.76
CA LYS A 259 17.07 10.53 6.17
C LYS A 259 18.08 9.39 6.49
N PRO A 260 18.90 8.96 5.53
CA PRO A 260 19.97 8.01 5.81
C PRO A 260 20.87 8.48 6.97
N VAL A 261 21.23 7.56 7.85
CA VAL A 261 22.11 7.83 9.00
C VAL A 261 23.57 7.69 8.58
N LEU A 262 23.88 6.67 7.78
CA LEU A 262 25.22 6.43 7.24
C LEU A 262 25.45 7.30 6.00
N THR A 263 26.67 7.84 5.85
CA THR A 263 27.05 8.69 4.73
C THR A 263 27.77 7.92 3.59
N LYS A 264 27.80 6.59 3.68
CA LYS A 264 28.33 5.73 2.63
C LYS A 264 27.30 5.55 1.51
N ASN A 265 27.75 5.44 0.26
CA ASN A 265 26.89 5.27 -0.94
C ASN A 265 25.92 6.45 -1.21
N THR A 266 26.46 7.66 -1.26
CA THR A 266 25.69 8.91 -1.38
C THR A 266 24.95 9.06 -2.71
N GLU A 267 25.40 8.44 -3.80
CA GLU A 267 24.78 8.55 -5.13
C GLU A 267 23.37 7.96 -5.19
N ASN A 268 23.12 6.86 -4.47
CA ASN A 268 21.81 6.23 -4.39
C ASN A 268 20.86 6.92 -3.39
N GLN A 269 21.38 7.74 -2.50
CA GLN A 269 20.61 8.35 -1.42
C GLN A 269 19.73 9.51 -1.89
N THR A 270 18.56 9.66 -1.28
CA THR A 270 17.72 10.85 -1.33
C THR A 270 17.52 11.42 0.08
N LYS A 271 16.74 12.49 0.21
CA LYS A 271 16.26 12.97 1.53
C LYS A 271 15.19 12.04 2.16
N GLY A 272 15.02 10.85 1.62
CA GLY A 272 14.05 9.84 2.05
C GLY A 272 14.55 8.43 1.78
N LEU A 273 13.77 7.68 0.97
CA LEU A 273 14.13 6.35 0.50
C LEU A 273 15.22 6.42 -0.57
N ASP A 274 16.03 5.38 -0.66
CA ASP A 274 17.06 5.26 -1.70
C ASP A 274 16.44 5.13 -3.10
N ARG A 275 17.09 5.68 -4.15
CA ARG A 275 16.58 5.72 -5.53
C ARG A 275 16.21 4.34 -6.06
N ASP A 276 17.09 3.37 -5.90
CA ASP A 276 16.86 1.98 -6.33
C ASP A 276 15.66 1.37 -5.63
N TYR A 277 15.49 1.64 -4.34
CA TYR A 277 14.36 1.14 -3.57
C TYR A 277 13.03 1.78 -3.98
N VAL A 278 13.01 3.07 -4.30
CA VAL A 278 11.82 3.78 -4.83
C VAL A 278 11.42 3.21 -6.18
N THR A 279 12.38 2.99 -7.07
CA THR A 279 12.16 2.63 -8.47
C THR A 279 12.18 1.13 -8.74
N GLN A 280 12.35 0.30 -7.72
CA GLN A 280 12.40 -1.16 -7.84
C GLN A 280 11.17 -1.74 -8.57
N TRP A 281 9.97 -1.23 -8.27
CA TRP A 281 8.72 -1.54 -8.98
C TRP A 281 8.39 -0.47 -10.01
N SER A 282 9.22 -0.35 -11.04
CA SER A 282 8.97 0.52 -12.19
C SER A 282 8.22 -0.24 -13.27
N TYR A 283 7.22 0.43 -13.84
CA TYR A 283 6.45 -0.11 -14.95
C TYR A 283 7.26 -0.03 -16.25
N GLY A 284 7.25 -1.08 -17.06
CA GLY A 284 7.88 -1.04 -18.37
C GLY A 284 7.12 -0.10 -19.31
N ILE A 285 7.83 0.61 -20.19
CA ILE A 285 7.18 1.50 -21.19
C ILE A 285 6.18 0.70 -22.04
N GLY A 286 6.58 -0.48 -22.53
CA GLY A 286 5.70 -1.38 -23.26
C GLY A 286 4.58 -1.98 -22.40
N GLU A 287 4.80 -2.13 -21.10
CA GLU A 287 3.82 -2.64 -20.15
C GLU A 287 2.61 -1.71 -19.97
N THR A 288 2.75 -0.42 -20.29
CA THR A 288 1.66 0.57 -20.27
C THR A 288 0.44 0.12 -21.07
N TRP A 289 0.62 -0.64 -22.14
CA TRP A 289 -0.46 -1.16 -22.97
C TRP A 289 -1.33 -2.20 -22.26
N SER A 290 -0.93 -2.67 -21.05
CA SER A 290 -1.78 -3.53 -20.22
C SER A 290 -3.06 -2.83 -19.76
N LEU A 291 -3.10 -1.49 -19.75
CA LEU A 291 -4.32 -0.73 -19.53
C LEU A 291 -5.45 -1.12 -20.52
N MET A 292 -5.08 -1.58 -21.72
CA MET A 292 -6.00 -1.98 -22.80
C MET A 292 -5.93 -3.47 -23.15
N ILE A 293 -4.75 -4.10 -23.06
CA ILE A 293 -4.50 -5.51 -23.41
C ILE A 293 -3.88 -6.20 -22.20
N PRO A 294 -4.61 -7.01 -21.43
CA PRO A 294 -4.16 -7.45 -20.11
C PRO A 294 -2.78 -8.12 -20.05
N ASN A 295 -2.51 -9.03 -20.97
CA ASN A 295 -1.29 -9.84 -20.99
C ASN A 295 -0.17 -9.29 -21.89
N VAL A 296 0.00 -7.97 -22.00
CA VAL A 296 1.12 -7.37 -22.78
C VAL A 296 2.49 -7.85 -22.27
N LYS A 297 2.65 -7.91 -20.95
CA LYS A 297 3.84 -8.43 -20.27
C LYS A 297 3.49 -9.62 -19.36
N GLY A 298 2.44 -10.34 -19.73
CA GLY A 298 1.94 -11.47 -18.94
C GLY A 298 1.00 -11.08 -17.81
N GLY A 299 0.72 -12.08 -16.98
CA GLY A 299 -0.21 -11.96 -15.86
C GLY A 299 0.49 -11.73 -14.52
N ALA A 300 0.06 -12.46 -13.49
CA ALA A 300 0.71 -12.49 -12.18
C ALA A 300 2.04 -13.27 -12.24
N SER A 301 2.98 -12.91 -11.37
CA SER A 301 4.17 -13.72 -11.14
C SER A 301 3.77 -15.10 -10.62
N GLY A 302 4.24 -16.14 -11.29
CA GLY A 302 3.88 -17.54 -11.05
C GLY A 302 4.13 -18.36 -12.30
N TYR A 303 3.69 -19.58 -12.30
CA TYR A 303 3.89 -20.47 -13.45
C TYR A 303 2.87 -20.23 -14.57
N ILE A 304 3.29 -20.41 -15.84
CA ILE A 304 2.38 -20.41 -17.00
C ILE A 304 1.27 -21.46 -16.79
N GLY A 305 1.64 -22.61 -16.23
CA GLY A 305 0.73 -23.71 -15.89
C GLY A 305 0.46 -24.67 -17.03
N ASN A 306 0.28 -25.95 -16.70
CA ASN A 306 0.12 -27.03 -17.67
C ASN A 306 -1.17 -26.91 -18.52
N ASP A 307 -2.20 -26.26 -17.98
CA ASP A 307 -3.50 -26.13 -18.64
C ASP A 307 -3.58 -24.96 -19.62
N ASN A 308 -2.48 -24.20 -19.79
CA ASN A 308 -2.46 -23.07 -20.69
C ASN A 308 -2.41 -23.53 -22.16
N ARG A 309 -3.46 -23.25 -22.93
CA ARG A 309 -3.57 -23.61 -24.34
C ARG A 309 -2.48 -23.02 -25.24
N ALA A 310 -1.79 -21.97 -24.82
CA ALA A 310 -0.66 -21.41 -25.56
C ALA A 310 0.52 -22.40 -25.66
N LEU A 311 0.62 -23.36 -24.74
CA LEU A 311 1.63 -24.42 -24.79
C LEU A 311 1.50 -25.35 -26.01
N ASP A 312 0.33 -25.36 -26.70
CA ASP A 312 0.18 -26.09 -27.96
C ASP A 312 0.97 -25.48 -29.13
N LYS A 313 1.57 -24.29 -28.91
CA LYS A 313 2.39 -23.56 -29.90
C LYS A 313 3.88 -23.82 -29.76
N CYS A 314 4.36 -24.45 -28.69
CA CYS A 314 5.76 -24.80 -28.53
C CYS A 314 6.06 -26.26 -28.91
N ASP A 315 7.34 -26.55 -29.09
CA ASP A 315 7.83 -27.91 -29.27
C ASP A 315 7.44 -28.76 -28.06
N PRO A 316 6.80 -29.95 -28.25
CA PRO A 316 6.40 -30.85 -27.15
C PRO A 316 7.51 -31.17 -26.15
N ARG A 317 8.76 -31.20 -26.59
CA ARG A 317 9.93 -31.49 -25.74
C ARG A 317 10.10 -30.46 -24.62
N PHE A 318 9.76 -29.23 -24.87
CA PHE A 318 9.88 -28.12 -23.89
C PHE A 318 8.60 -27.81 -23.13
N ARG A 319 7.46 -28.44 -23.49
CA ARG A 319 6.13 -28.10 -22.95
C ARG A 319 6.09 -28.09 -21.42
N SER A 320 6.60 -29.11 -20.76
CA SER A 320 6.60 -29.21 -19.29
C SER A 320 7.50 -28.19 -18.64
N THR A 321 8.65 -27.91 -19.21
CA THR A 321 9.60 -26.92 -18.69
C THR A 321 9.10 -25.49 -18.88
N ILE A 322 8.47 -25.20 -20.04
CA ILE A 322 7.87 -23.90 -20.33
C ILE A 322 6.65 -23.67 -19.43
N ALA A 323 5.85 -24.68 -19.12
CA ALA A 323 4.74 -24.59 -18.20
C ALA A 323 5.16 -24.12 -16.79
N GLN A 324 6.39 -24.37 -16.38
CA GLN A 324 6.99 -23.97 -15.11
C GLN A 324 7.69 -22.59 -15.17
N GLN A 325 7.76 -21.97 -16.36
CA GLN A 325 8.33 -20.63 -16.47
C GLN A 325 7.37 -19.56 -15.95
N ASN A 326 7.95 -18.39 -15.63
CA ASN A 326 7.16 -17.28 -15.11
C ASN A 326 6.13 -16.78 -16.15
N ALA A 327 4.88 -16.61 -15.70
CA ALA A 327 3.80 -16.08 -16.49
C ALA A 327 3.86 -14.54 -16.64
N TYR A 328 4.73 -13.88 -15.88
CA TYR A 328 5.05 -12.45 -16.00
C TYR A 328 6.46 -12.27 -16.55
N TRP A 329 6.60 -11.44 -17.60
CA TRP A 329 7.89 -11.14 -18.25
C TRP A 329 8.12 -9.63 -18.44
N GLY A 330 7.56 -8.81 -17.52
CA GLY A 330 7.81 -7.37 -17.46
C GLY A 330 9.02 -6.99 -16.62
N ASP A 331 9.16 -5.68 -16.35
CA ASP A 331 10.36 -5.10 -15.71
C ASP A 331 10.28 -5.03 -14.19
N GLN A 332 9.14 -5.36 -13.59
CA GLN A 332 8.96 -5.38 -12.14
C GLN A 332 9.54 -6.68 -11.54
N PRO A 333 10.05 -6.67 -10.30
CA PRO A 333 10.55 -7.89 -9.66
C PRO A 333 9.47 -8.97 -9.50
N GLY A 334 8.21 -8.55 -9.41
CA GLY A 334 7.04 -9.41 -9.33
C GLY A 334 5.77 -8.59 -9.30
N THR A 335 4.66 -9.21 -9.70
CA THR A 335 3.33 -8.60 -9.72
C THR A 335 2.25 -9.62 -9.41
N SER A 336 1.15 -9.17 -8.83
CA SER A 336 -0.07 -9.97 -8.64
C SER A 336 -1.01 -9.91 -9.85
N GLY A 337 -0.65 -9.19 -10.90
CA GLY A 337 -1.39 -9.07 -12.15
C GLY A 337 -1.21 -7.70 -12.81
N PRO A 338 -1.71 -7.52 -14.05
CA PRO A 338 -1.61 -6.28 -14.80
C PRO A 338 -2.58 -5.21 -14.29
N VAL A 339 -2.22 -3.94 -14.45
CA VAL A 339 -3.16 -2.81 -14.32
C VAL A 339 -3.99 -2.75 -15.60
N TYR A 340 -5.27 -3.09 -15.52
CA TYR A 340 -6.19 -3.12 -16.66
C TYR A 340 -7.43 -2.28 -16.36
N VAL A 341 -7.67 -1.24 -17.17
CA VAL A 341 -8.83 -0.35 -17.01
C VAL A 341 -10.00 -0.71 -17.90
N GLY A 342 -9.80 -1.64 -18.83
CA GLY A 342 -10.81 -2.14 -19.76
C GLY A 342 -10.61 -1.68 -21.21
N ALA A 343 -10.76 -2.60 -22.16
CA ALA A 343 -10.63 -2.30 -23.58
C ALA A 343 -11.71 -1.30 -24.03
N ILE A 344 -12.94 -1.47 -23.55
CA ILE A 344 -14.06 -0.56 -23.81
C ILE A 344 -13.80 0.82 -23.23
N VAL A 345 -13.24 0.90 -22.03
CA VAL A 345 -12.88 2.16 -21.37
C VAL A 345 -11.81 2.89 -22.16
N CYS A 346 -10.76 2.20 -22.63
CA CYS A 346 -9.72 2.79 -23.47
C CYS A 346 -10.28 3.36 -24.78
N PHE A 347 -11.19 2.64 -25.44
CA PHE A 347 -11.89 3.13 -26.61
C PHE A 347 -12.72 4.39 -26.32
N LEU A 348 -13.49 4.39 -25.24
CA LEU A 348 -14.30 5.53 -24.82
C LEU A 348 -13.43 6.70 -24.31
N PHE A 349 -12.28 6.43 -23.71
CA PHE A 349 -11.31 7.45 -23.31
C PHE A 349 -10.77 8.20 -24.53
N VAL A 350 -10.34 7.45 -25.57
CA VAL A 350 -9.89 8.06 -26.84
C VAL A 350 -11.03 8.87 -27.47
N LEU A 351 -12.24 8.35 -27.44
CA LEU A 351 -13.43 9.07 -27.92
C LEU A 351 -13.65 10.37 -27.12
N GLY A 352 -13.41 10.33 -25.80
CA GLY A 352 -13.52 11.49 -24.92
C GLY A 352 -12.57 12.64 -25.28
N LEU A 353 -11.41 12.33 -25.81
CA LEU A 353 -10.45 13.35 -26.28
C LEU A 353 -11.02 14.17 -27.47
N PHE A 354 -11.93 13.59 -28.24
CA PHE A 354 -12.55 14.27 -29.37
C PHE A 354 -13.88 14.95 -29.02
N VAL A 355 -14.72 14.33 -28.18
CA VAL A 355 -16.11 14.77 -27.99
C VAL A 355 -16.35 15.55 -26.69
N VAL A 356 -15.55 15.36 -25.66
CA VAL A 356 -15.72 16.10 -24.41
C VAL A 356 -15.15 17.49 -24.56
N GLU A 357 -15.95 18.49 -24.23
CA GLU A 357 -15.55 19.90 -24.28
C GLU A 357 -15.18 20.43 -22.89
N GLY A 358 -14.43 21.53 -22.88
CA GLY A 358 -14.07 22.24 -21.66
C GLY A 358 -12.85 21.65 -20.92
N LYS A 359 -12.68 22.11 -19.68
CA LYS A 359 -11.48 21.85 -18.87
C LYS A 359 -11.27 20.39 -18.46
N TYR A 360 -12.36 19.65 -18.21
CA TYR A 360 -12.25 18.27 -17.70
C TYR A 360 -11.46 17.34 -18.61
N LYS A 361 -11.61 17.49 -19.94
CA LYS A 361 -10.80 16.73 -20.90
C LYS A 361 -9.30 16.89 -20.65
N TRP A 362 -8.87 18.14 -20.51
CA TRP A 362 -7.44 18.45 -20.36
C TRP A 362 -6.89 18.07 -18.98
N ILE A 363 -7.68 18.25 -17.91
CA ILE A 363 -7.32 17.80 -16.56
C ILE A 363 -7.09 16.28 -16.56
N LEU A 364 -8.08 15.54 -17.07
CA LEU A 364 -8.04 14.08 -17.03
C LEU A 364 -6.94 13.51 -17.94
N LEU A 365 -6.70 14.13 -19.09
CA LEU A 365 -5.59 13.76 -19.96
C LEU A 365 -4.24 14.04 -19.28
N ALA A 366 -4.04 15.26 -18.75
CA ALA A 366 -2.79 15.63 -18.11
C ALA A 366 -2.47 14.74 -16.89
N ALA A 367 -3.47 14.46 -16.06
CA ALA A 367 -3.32 13.55 -14.91
C ALA A 367 -3.00 12.11 -15.35
N THR A 368 -3.65 11.63 -16.42
CA THR A 368 -3.38 10.29 -16.97
C THR A 368 -1.94 10.20 -17.52
N VAL A 369 -1.50 11.19 -18.31
CA VAL A 369 -0.14 11.22 -18.86
C VAL A 369 0.89 11.32 -17.73
N LEU A 370 0.67 12.21 -16.76
CA LEU A 370 1.55 12.33 -15.58
C LEU A 370 1.67 10.99 -14.83
N SER A 371 0.56 10.32 -14.61
CA SER A 371 0.48 9.00 -13.97
C SER A 371 1.35 7.96 -14.68
N ILE A 372 1.22 7.88 -16.02
CA ILE A 372 1.97 6.95 -16.85
C ILE A 372 3.47 7.26 -16.79
N LEU A 373 3.87 8.54 -17.00
CA LEU A 373 5.27 8.95 -16.98
C LEU A 373 5.93 8.64 -15.62
N LEU A 374 5.22 8.91 -14.52
CA LEU A 374 5.73 8.60 -13.18
C LEU A 374 5.83 7.09 -12.93
N SER A 375 4.94 6.28 -13.51
CA SER A 375 4.96 4.83 -13.32
C SER A 375 6.18 4.16 -13.95
N TRP A 376 6.79 4.78 -14.97
CA TRP A 376 7.97 4.23 -15.64
C TRP A 376 9.24 4.26 -14.79
N GLY A 377 9.33 5.10 -13.77
CA GLY A 377 10.39 5.10 -12.76
C GLY A 377 11.80 5.02 -13.37
N LYS A 378 12.51 3.90 -13.13
CA LYS A 378 13.86 3.66 -13.68
C LYS A 378 13.92 3.68 -15.21
N ASN A 379 12.81 3.36 -15.89
CA ASN A 379 12.74 3.37 -17.35
C ASN A 379 12.61 4.79 -17.93
N PHE A 380 12.43 5.81 -17.06
CA PHE A 380 12.46 7.23 -17.40
C PHE A 380 13.09 8.04 -16.26
N MET A 381 14.33 7.71 -15.90
CA MET A 381 14.98 8.17 -14.68
C MET A 381 15.09 9.69 -14.58
N GLY A 382 15.43 10.40 -15.68
CA GLY A 382 15.54 11.86 -15.64
C GLY A 382 14.26 12.58 -15.20
N PHE A 383 13.09 12.06 -15.55
CA PHE A 383 11.82 12.59 -15.08
C PHE A 383 11.56 12.18 -13.61
N THR A 384 11.91 10.96 -13.26
CA THR A 384 11.75 10.44 -11.91
C THR A 384 12.63 11.17 -10.92
N ASP A 385 13.90 11.47 -11.26
CA ASP A 385 14.83 12.23 -10.43
C ASP A 385 14.32 13.65 -10.15
N PHE A 386 13.72 14.31 -11.16
CA PHE A 386 13.08 15.61 -10.94
C PHE A 386 12.04 15.54 -9.81
N PHE A 387 11.22 14.49 -9.80
CA PHE A 387 10.22 14.32 -8.73
C PHE A 387 10.85 13.92 -7.38
N LEU A 388 11.87 13.07 -7.38
CA LEU A 388 12.57 12.66 -6.16
C LEU A 388 13.27 13.82 -5.45
N ASP A 389 13.86 14.72 -6.21
CA ASP A 389 14.72 15.79 -5.69
C ASP A 389 13.93 17.08 -5.40
N TYR A 390 12.93 17.43 -6.24
CA TYR A 390 12.27 18.73 -6.18
C TYR A 390 10.81 18.67 -5.71
N ILE A 391 10.11 17.55 -5.89
CA ILE A 391 8.68 17.49 -5.48
C ILE A 391 8.56 17.01 -4.03
N PRO A 392 8.06 17.85 -3.12
CA PRO A 392 8.03 17.54 -1.69
C PRO A 392 7.29 16.23 -1.40
N GLY A 393 7.92 15.34 -0.64
CA GLY A 393 7.31 14.10 -0.16
C GLY A 393 7.30 12.93 -1.16
N TYR A 394 7.63 13.14 -2.45
CA TYR A 394 7.64 12.05 -3.42
C TYR A 394 8.65 10.95 -3.05
N ASN A 395 9.82 11.34 -2.56
CA ASN A 395 10.90 10.43 -2.09
C ASN A 395 10.58 9.65 -0.79
N LYS A 396 9.39 9.79 -0.23
CA LYS A 396 8.94 9.02 0.96
C LYS A 396 8.17 7.75 0.57
N PHE A 397 7.90 7.55 -0.71
CA PHE A 397 7.08 6.47 -1.23
C PHE A 397 7.88 5.59 -2.18
N ARG A 398 7.58 4.29 -2.17
CA ARG A 398 8.20 3.30 -3.06
C ARG A 398 7.19 2.78 -4.09
N ALA A 399 7.69 1.98 -5.05
CA ALA A 399 6.88 1.32 -6.07
C ALA A 399 6.10 2.35 -6.92
N VAL A 400 6.84 3.07 -7.74
CA VAL A 400 6.33 4.15 -8.61
C VAL A 400 5.19 3.70 -9.54
N SER A 401 5.10 2.39 -9.88
CA SER A 401 3.98 1.81 -10.64
C SER A 401 2.60 2.08 -10.01
N MET A 402 2.54 2.32 -8.70
CA MET A 402 1.29 2.66 -8.01
C MET A 402 0.67 3.99 -8.48
N THR A 403 1.44 4.87 -9.15
CA THR A 403 0.88 6.11 -9.71
C THR A 403 -0.23 5.87 -10.70
N LEU A 404 -0.30 4.65 -11.32
CA LEU A 404 -1.35 4.26 -12.25
C LEU A 404 -2.77 4.31 -11.65
N VAL A 405 -2.94 4.36 -10.33
CA VAL A 405 -4.26 4.61 -9.69
C VAL A 405 -4.89 5.93 -10.16
N ILE A 406 -4.07 6.90 -10.57
CA ILE A 406 -4.54 8.17 -11.14
C ILE A 406 -5.19 7.90 -12.51
N ALA A 407 -4.53 7.12 -13.37
CA ALA A 407 -5.07 6.72 -14.67
C ALA A 407 -6.36 5.90 -14.53
N GLU A 408 -6.43 5.00 -13.52
CA GLU A 408 -7.62 4.21 -13.22
C GLU A 408 -8.85 5.04 -12.83
N VAL A 409 -8.67 6.22 -12.23
CA VAL A 409 -9.76 7.16 -11.97
C VAL A 409 -10.05 8.01 -13.22
N CYS A 410 -9.00 8.56 -13.84
CA CYS A 410 -9.13 9.57 -14.89
C CYS A 410 -9.62 8.99 -16.22
N MET A 411 -9.15 7.79 -16.60
CA MET A 411 -9.56 7.17 -17.88
C MET A 411 -11.04 6.79 -17.91
N PRO A 412 -11.59 6.05 -16.93
CA PRO A 412 -13.04 5.79 -16.90
C PRO A 412 -13.85 7.08 -16.78
N LEU A 413 -13.37 8.07 -16.03
CA LEU A 413 -14.10 9.33 -15.89
C LEU A 413 -14.26 10.04 -17.24
N LEU A 414 -13.20 10.20 -18.02
CA LEU A 414 -13.28 10.80 -19.36
C LEU A 414 -14.10 9.93 -20.32
N ALA A 415 -13.98 8.59 -20.23
CA ALA A 415 -14.73 7.64 -21.04
C ALA A 415 -16.25 7.80 -20.86
N PHE A 416 -16.73 7.92 -19.63
CA PHE A 416 -18.17 8.05 -19.37
C PHE A 416 -18.70 9.48 -19.53
N LEU A 417 -17.84 10.48 -19.42
CA LEU A 417 -18.16 11.84 -19.88
C LEU A 417 -18.35 11.88 -21.40
N ALA A 418 -17.52 11.15 -22.17
CA ALA A 418 -17.71 11.01 -23.62
C ALA A 418 -19.08 10.40 -23.97
N LEU A 419 -19.43 9.32 -23.27
CA LEU A 419 -20.74 8.68 -23.47
C LEU A 419 -21.90 9.61 -23.10
N ALA A 420 -21.74 10.41 -22.03
CA ALA A 420 -22.72 11.42 -21.63
C ALA A 420 -22.88 12.50 -22.68
N GLU A 421 -21.78 13.01 -23.25
CA GLU A 421 -21.82 14.06 -24.27
C GLU A 421 -22.45 13.59 -25.58
N ILE A 422 -22.09 12.37 -26.06
CA ILE A 422 -22.69 11.78 -27.28
C ILE A 422 -24.21 11.69 -27.17
N PHE A 423 -24.76 11.29 -26.00
CA PHE A 423 -26.18 11.08 -25.81
C PHE A 423 -26.92 12.27 -25.18
N LYS A 424 -26.31 13.47 -25.12
CA LYS A 424 -26.88 14.66 -24.56
C LYS A 424 -28.00 15.24 -25.42
N ASN A 425 -27.74 15.41 -26.70
CA ASN A 425 -28.67 15.97 -27.66
C ASN A 425 -28.74 15.14 -28.97
N PRO A 426 -29.92 15.01 -29.62
CA PRO A 426 -30.06 14.30 -30.89
C PRO A 426 -29.22 14.88 -32.03
N ASP A 427 -29.03 16.19 -32.09
CA ASP A 427 -28.28 16.85 -33.15
C ASP A 427 -26.78 16.64 -33.04
N THR A 428 -26.24 16.61 -31.83
CA THR A 428 -24.83 16.27 -31.55
C THR A 428 -24.53 14.80 -31.88
N LEU A 429 -25.51 13.91 -31.81
CA LEU A 429 -25.37 12.50 -32.15
C LEU A 429 -24.85 12.28 -33.59
N LYS A 430 -25.40 13.01 -34.60
CA LYS A 430 -24.98 12.86 -35.98
C LYS A 430 -23.59 13.44 -36.24
N GLN A 431 -23.27 14.56 -35.63
CA GLN A 431 -21.94 15.19 -35.73
C GLN A 431 -20.83 14.34 -35.08
N ASN A 432 -21.13 13.70 -33.95
CA ASN A 432 -20.15 12.92 -33.19
C ASN A 432 -19.89 11.53 -33.81
N ARG A 433 -20.68 11.08 -34.75
CA ARG A 433 -20.50 9.77 -35.42
C ARG A 433 -19.09 9.59 -36.01
N ARG A 434 -18.51 10.61 -36.63
CA ARG A 434 -17.15 10.58 -37.17
C ARG A 434 -16.10 10.27 -36.12
N TYR A 435 -16.25 10.82 -34.92
CA TYR A 435 -15.30 10.61 -33.84
C TYR A 435 -15.35 9.18 -33.29
N VAL A 436 -16.53 8.52 -33.32
CA VAL A 436 -16.63 7.09 -33.00
C VAL A 436 -15.82 6.26 -33.99
N TYR A 437 -15.89 6.54 -35.29
CA TYR A 437 -15.08 5.85 -36.30
C TYR A 437 -13.58 6.13 -36.12
N ILE A 438 -13.20 7.38 -35.83
CA ILE A 438 -11.78 7.74 -35.61
C ILE A 438 -11.24 6.99 -34.38
N SER A 439 -11.98 7.01 -33.27
CA SER A 439 -11.58 6.31 -32.04
C SER A 439 -11.50 4.80 -32.22
N LEU A 440 -12.47 4.22 -32.98
CA LEU A 440 -12.44 2.82 -33.36
C LEU A 440 -11.21 2.51 -34.22
N GLY A 441 -10.93 3.33 -35.25
CA GLY A 441 -9.76 3.18 -36.11
C GLY A 441 -8.45 3.22 -35.33
N ILE A 442 -8.30 4.14 -34.36
CA ILE A 442 -7.10 4.24 -33.51
C ILE A 442 -6.96 3.00 -32.63
N THR A 443 -7.99 2.66 -31.85
CA THR A 443 -7.89 1.58 -30.86
C THR A 443 -7.83 0.20 -31.50
N CYS A 444 -8.67 -0.08 -32.51
CA CYS A 444 -8.60 -1.34 -33.25
C CYS A 444 -7.34 -1.41 -34.11
N GLY A 445 -6.92 -0.28 -34.71
CA GLY A 445 -5.68 -0.23 -35.50
C GLY A 445 -4.47 -0.59 -34.66
N LEU A 446 -4.36 -0.08 -33.44
CA LEU A 446 -3.31 -0.47 -32.48
C LEU A 446 -3.37 -1.94 -32.12
N CYS A 447 -4.55 -2.47 -31.79
CA CYS A 447 -4.72 -3.89 -31.49
C CYS A 447 -4.31 -4.76 -32.70
N LEU A 448 -4.72 -4.41 -33.91
CA LEU A 448 -4.34 -5.15 -35.12
C LEU A 448 -2.84 -5.08 -35.39
N LEU A 449 -2.24 -3.92 -35.26
CA LEU A 449 -0.79 -3.72 -35.42
C LEU A 449 -0.01 -4.59 -34.43
N PHE A 450 -0.39 -4.58 -33.15
CA PHE A 450 0.23 -5.40 -32.11
C PHE A 450 -0.01 -6.90 -32.32
N TYR A 451 -1.17 -7.29 -32.81
CA TYR A 451 -1.47 -8.69 -33.14
C TYR A 451 -0.62 -9.23 -34.28
N ILE A 452 -0.47 -8.43 -35.37
CA ILE A 452 0.27 -8.85 -36.59
C ILE A 452 1.79 -8.87 -36.30
N MET A 453 2.31 -7.82 -35.64
CA MET A 453 3.74 -7.61 -35.46
C MET A 453 4.15 -7.50 -33.98
N PRO A 454 3.82 -8.47 -33.11
CA PRO A 454 4.01 -8.35 -31.67
C PRO A 454 5.48 -8.17 -31.28
N GLN A 455 6.39 -8.92 -31.89
CA GLN A 455 7.82 -8.91 -31.57
C GLN A 455 8.55 -7.62 -32.01
N THR A 456 7.93 -6.83 -32.88
CA THR A 456 8.46 -5.50 -33.27
C THR A 456 8.27 -4.47 -32.18
N PHE A 457 7.18 -4.60 -31.40
CA PHE A 457 6.81 -3.62 -30.38
C PHE A 457 7.11 -4.09 -28.96
N PHE A 458 7.18 -5.40 -28.73
CA PHE A 458 7.32 -5.96 -27.38
C PHE A 458 8.38 -7.06 -27.32
N SER A 459 9.18 -7.04 -26.26
CA SER A 459 9.98 -8.21 -25.86
C SER A 459 9.09 -9.23 -25.14
N PHE A 460 9.28 -10.50 -25.39
CA PHE A 460 8.61 -11.63 -24.74
C PHE A 460 9.51 -12.41 -23.78
N LEU A 461 10.67 -11.86 -23.49
CA LEU A 461 11.55 -12.21 -22.40
C LEU A 461 11.75 -10.98 -21.53
N SER A 462 11.86 -11.17 -20.22
CA SER A 462 12.29 -10.11 -19.31
C SER A 462 13.77 -9.77 -19.57
N GLN A 463 14.22 -8.61 -19.10
CA GLN A 463 15.64 -8.22 -19.26
C GLN A 463 16.58 -9.25 -18.60
N ASN A 464 16.22 -9.75 -17.40
CA ASN A 464 17.00 -10.74 -16.69
C ASN A 464 17.04 -12.09 -17.43
N GLU A 465 15.89 -12.56 -17.94
CA GLU A 465 15.82 -13.79 -18.73
C GLU A 465 16.65 -13.68 -20.01
N ALA A 466 16.55 -12.54 -20.71
CA ALA A 466 17.33 -12.30 -21.94
C ALA A 466 18.86 -12.35 -21.67
N ALA A 467 19.31 -11.68 -20.59
CA ALA A 467 20.71 -11.70 -20.18
C ALA A 467 21.17 -13.11 -19.77
N GLN A 468 20.35 -13.84 -19.00
CA GLN A 468 20.64 -15.21 -18.58
C GLN A 468 20.73 -16.17 -19.77
N PHE A 469 19.76 -16.11 -20.71
CA PHE A 469 19.83 -16.94 -21.92
C PHE A 469 21.00 -16.56 -22.81
N GLN A 470 21.36 -15.29 -22.91
CA GLN A 470 22.56 -14.87 -23.65
C GLN A 470 23.85 -15.45 -23.05
N GLN A 471 23.96 -15.47 -21.73
CA GLN A 471 25.08 -16.09 -21.03
C GLN A 471 25.13 -17.61 -21.30
N LEU A 472 24.01 -18.32 -21.12
CA LEU A 472 23.92 -19.75 -21.34
C LEU A 472 24.16 -20.15 -22.80
N GLN A 473 23.85 -19.26 -23.76
CA GLN A 473 24.15 -19.50 -25.18
C GLN A 473 25.65 -19.48 -25.51
N SER A 474 26.47 -18.90 -24.63
CA SER A 474 27.94 -18.91 -24.78
C SER A 474 28.58 -20.19 -24.23
N GLU A 475 27.82 -21.08 -23.62
CA GLU A 475 28.29 -22.37 -23.09
C GLU A 475 28.16 -23.51 -24.13
N SER A 476 28.68 -24.73 -23.80
CA SER A 476 28.74 -25.88 -24.70
C SER A 476 27.41 -26.32 -25.34
N ASP A 477 26.30 -26.11 -24.60
CA ASP A 477 24.93 -26.47 -25.02
C ASP A 477 24.12 -25.23 -25.51
N GLY A 478 24.77 -24.15 -25.90
CA GLY A 478 24.17 -22.86 -26.28
C GLY A 478 23.03 -22.95 -27.27
N ALA A 479 23.08 -23.89 -28.23
CA ALA A 479 22.02 -24.06 -29.23
C ALA A 479 20.66 -24.46 -28.62
N ILE A 480 20.69 -25.32 -27.58
CA ILE A 480 19.42 -25.75 -26.91
C ILE A 480 18.80 -24.64 -26.07
N TYR A 481 19.61 -23.79 -25.43
CA TYR A 481 19.12 -22.63 -24.68
C TYR A 481 18.52 -21.55 -25.58
N LYS A 482 19.11 -21.36 -26.77
CA LYS A 482 18.52 -20.47 -27.79
C LYS A 482 17.17 -21.02 -28.27
N LEU A 483 17.09 -22.29 -28.59
CA LEU A 483 15.83 -22.91 -29.02
C LEU A 483 14.78 -22.84 -27.90
N PHE A 484 15.16 -23.09 -26.65
CA PHE A 484 14.24 -22.95 -25.51
C PHE A 484 13.71 -21.52 -25.34
N ALA A 485 14.58 -20.51 -25.44
CA ALA A 485 14.17 -19.10 -25.36
C ALA A 485 13.19 -18.73 -26.48
N ASP A 486 13.44 -19.21 -27.70
CA ASP A 486 12.56 -19.00 -28.87
C ASP A 486 11.19 -19.68 -28.67
N GLU A 487 11.16 -20.90 -28.14
CA GLU A 487 9.91 -21.62 -27.84
C GLU A 487 9.11 -20.98 -26.71
N LEU A 488 9.79 -20.50 -25.64
CA LEU A 488 9.17 -19.72 -24.56
C LEU A 488 8.55 -18.42 -25.11
N ALA A 489 9.29 -17.71 -25.96
CA ALA A 489 8.79 -16.50 -26.60
C ALA A 489 7.55 -16.77 -27.49
N LYS A 490 7.50 -17.90 -28.23
CA LYS A 490 6.32 -18.31 -29.03
C LYS A 490 5.07 -18.49 -28.14
N VAL A 491 5.21 -19.18 -27.00
CA VAL A 491 4.11 -19.37 -26.05
C VAL A 491 3.60 -18.02 -25.53
N ARG A 492 4.49 -17.13 -25.11
CA ARG A 492 4.14 -15.80 -24.60
C ARG A 492 3.50 -14.91 -25.68
N VAL A 493 3.96 -15.00 -26.92
CA VAL A 493 3.31 -14.34 -28.07
C VAL A 493 1.89 -14.87 -28.25
N ALA A 494 1.67 -16.17 -28.11
CA ALA A 494 0.32 -16.74 -28.23
C ALA A 494 -0.62 -16.25 -27.11
N ILE A 495 -0.14 -16.16 -25.87
CA ILE A 495 -0.87 -15.58 -24.73
C ILE A 495 -1.23 -14.12 -25.01
N PHE A 496 -0.27 -13.32 -25.47
CA PHE A 496 -0.48 -11.92 -25.83
C PHE A 496 -1.50 -11.75 -26.95
N ARG A 497 -1.38 -12.53 -28.04
CA ARG A 497 -2.31 -12.47 -29.19
C ARG A 497 -3.74 -12.81 -28.80
N ALA A 498 -3.93 -13.79 -27.90
CA ALA A 498 -5.26 -14.15 -27.41
C ALA A 498 -5.95 -12.96 -26.70
N ASP A 499 -5.24 -12.24 -25.85
CA ASP A 499 -5.82 -11.07 -25.16
C ASP A 499 -5.94 -9.84 -26.07
N THR A 500 -5.07 -9.72 -27.07
CA THR A 500 -5.21 -8.66 -28.08
C THR A 500 -6.49 -8.85 -28.90
N LEU A 501 -6.80 -10.08 -29.35
CA LEU A 501 -8.05 -10.41 -30.03
C LEU A 501 -9.27 -10.20 -29.13
N ARG A 502 -9.15 -10.56 -27.86
CA ARG A 502 -10.19 -10.31 -26.87
C ARG A 502 -10.48 -8.81 -26.74
N SER A 503 -9.48 -7.98 -26.58
CA SER A 503 -9.65 -6.53 -26.48
C SER A 503 -10.24 -5.94 -27.75
N LEU A 504 -9.78 -6.38 -28.91
CA LEU A 504 -10.33 -6.00 -30.21
C LEU A 504 -11.82 -6.33 -30.31
N PHE A 505 -12.23 -7.54 -29.89
CA PHE A 505 -13.64 -7.97 -29.88
C PHE A 505 -14.49 -7.03 -29.03
N PHE A 506 -14.10 -6.72 -27.79
CA PHE A 506 -14.89 -5.84 -26.92
C PHE A 506 -15.00 -4.42 -27.48
N ILE A 507 -13.92 -3.87 -28.05
CA ILE A 507 -13.93 -2.55 -28.68
C ILE A 507 -14.91 -2.53 -29.85
N ILE A 508 -14.86 -3.53 -30.74
CA ILE A 508 -15.75 -3.61 -31.92
C ILE A 508 -17.22 -3.73 -31.50
N VAL A 509 -17.54 -4.65 -30.58
CA VAL A 509 -18.92 -4.87 -30.16
C VAL A 509 -19.51 -3.64 -29.48
N ALA A 510 -18.74 -3.00 -28.59
CA ALA A 510 -19.15 -1.76 -27.91
C ALA A 510 -19.38 -0.62 -28.92
N SER A 511 -18.47 -0.45 -29.89
CA SER A 511 -18.62 0.58 -30.92
C SER A 511 -19.83 0.33 -31.85
N VAL A 512 -20.10 -0.93 -32.21
CA VAL A 512 -21.26 -1.30 -32.99
C VAL A 512 -22.57 -0.98 -32.25
N LEU A 513 -22.66 -1.31 -30.94
CA LEU A 513 -23.83 -0.96 -30.12
C LEU A 513 -24.09 0.56 -30.10
N ILE A 514 -23.02 1.33 -29.90
CA ILE A 514 -23.08 2.81 -29.89
C ILE A 514 -23.54 3.32 -31.29
N LEU A 515 -22.91 2.85 -32.36
CA LEU A 515 -23.25 3.27 -33.73
C LEU A 515 -24.69 2.90 -34.14
N LEU A 516 -25.16 1.70 -33.78
CA LEU A 516 -26.54 1.28 -34.03
C LEU A 516 -27.54 2.20 -33.31
N SER A 517 -27.21 2.61 -32.08
CA SER A 517 -28.03 3.53 -31.29
C SER A 517 -28.00 4.96 -31.88
N ILE A 518 -26.83 5.45 -32.30
CA ILE A 518 -26.67 6.74 -32.99
C ILE A 518 -27.51 6.79 -34.30
N ASN A 519 -27.53 5.68 -35.05
CA ASN A 519 -28.25 5.56 -36.30
C ASN A 519 -29.77 5.27 -36.12
N GLY A 520 -30.27 5.23 -34.89
CA GLY A 520 -31.68 4.98 -34.57
C GLY A 520 -32.13 3.53 -34.76
N LYS A 521 -31.21 2.60 -35.11
CA LYS A 521 -31.50 1.17 -35.31
C LYS A 521 -31.61 0.38 -34.01
N LEU A 522 -31.05 0.90 -32.89
CA LEU A 522 -31.11 0.29 -31.59
C LEU A 522 -31.60 1.32 -30.55
N ASN A 523 -32.59 0.94 -29.75
CA ASN A 523 -33.09 1.78 -28.69
C ASN A 523 -31.98 2.00 -27.65
N LYS A 524 -31.83 3.26 -27.17
CA LYS A 524 -30.83 3.66 -26.16
C LYS A 524 -30.85 2.78 -24.92
N LYS A 525 -32.02 2.31 -24.45
CA LYS A 525 -32.15 1.44 -23.28
C LYS A 525 -31.43 0.10 -23.50
N TYR A 526 -31.62 -0.54 -24.63
CA TYR A 526 -30.98 -1.81 -24.97
C TYR A 526 -29.47 -1.63 -25.23
N MET A 527 -29.07 -0.50 -25.83
CA MET A 527 -27.66 -0.15 -26.02
C MET A 527 -26.97 -0.01 -24.64
N PHE A 528 -27.55 0.76 -23.69
CA PHE A 528 -26.96 0.90 -22.36
C PHE A 528 -26.94 -0.43 -21.60
N ALA A 529 -27.97 -1.24 -21.66
CA ALA A 529 -28.00 -2.56 -21.06
C ALA A 529 -26.91 -3.48 -21.65
N GLY A 530 -26.77 -3.50 -22.97
CA GLY A 530 -25.73 -4.26 -23.66
C GLY A 530 -24.33 -3.78 -23.33
N LEU A 531 -24.12 -2.46 -23.25
CA LEU A 531 -22.84 -1.88 -22.86
C LEU A 531 -22.47 -2.20 -21.40
N ALA A 532 -23.45 -2.16 -20.49
CA ALA A 532 -23.24 -2.57 -19.09
C ALA A 532 -22.81 -4.03 -18.99
N LEU A 533 -23.48 -4.93 -19.69
CA LEU A 533 -23.12 -6.35 -19.72
C LEU A 533 -21.72 -6.57 -20.31
N LEU A 534 -21.39 -5.88 -21.41
CA LEU A 534 -20.07 -5.97 -22.04
C LEU A 534 -18.97 -5.48 -21.11
N VAL A 535 -19.15 -4.34 -20.43
CA VAL A 535 -18.19 -3.79 -19.49
C VAL A 535 -17.98 -4.77 -18.33
N VAL A 536 -19.04 -5.27 -17.73
CA VAL A 536 -18.93 -6.25 -16.64
C VAL A 536 -18.25 -7.53 -17.14
N PHE A 537 -18.59 -8.05 -18.30
CA PHE A 537 -17.99 -9.27 -18.82
C PHE A 537 -16.52 -9.09 -19.18
N ASP A 538 -16.16 -7.94 -19.78
CA ASP A 538 -14.78 -7.57 -20.07
C ASP A 538 -13.93 -7.55 -18.78
N MET A 539 -14.35 -6.86 -17.74
CA MET A 539 -13.60 -6.68 -16.52
C MET A 539 -13.62 -7.96 -15.65
N TYR A 540 -14.80 -8.53 -15.42
CA TYR A 540 -14.98 -9.73 -14.57
C TYR A 540 -14.12 -10.90 -15.02
N THR A 541 -13.99 -11.15 -16.33
CA THR A 541 -13.20 -12.28 -16.84
C THR A 541 -11.70 -12.08 -16.65
N ILE A 542 -11.24 -10.84 -16.54
CA ILE A 542 -9.85 -10.53 -16.19
C ILE A 542 -9.65 -10.64 -14.67
N ASP A 543 -10.53 -10.03 -13.87
CA ASP A 543 -10.43 -10.04 -12.41
C ASP A 543 -10.44 -11.46 -11.84
N LYS A 544 -11.26 -12.35 -12.41
CA LYS A 544 -11.32 -13.78 -12.03
C LYS A 544 -10.06 -14.58 -12.36
N ARG A 545 -9.12 -14.06 -13.16
CA ARG A 545 -7.80 -14.68 -13.33
C ARG A 545 -6.94 -14.52 -12.08
N TYR A 546 -7.14 -13.44 -11.31
CA TYR A 546 -6.27 -13.02 -10.21
C TYR A 546 -6.94 -13.14 -8.84
N LEU A 547 -8.24 -12.91 -8.76
CA LEU A 547 -9.02 -13.04 -7.53
C LEU A 547 -10.29 -13.85 -7.80
N ASN A 548 -10.20 -15.15 -7.55
CA ASN A 548 -11.24 -16.13 -7.80
C ASN A 548 -11.65 -16.87 -6.51
N ASN A 549 -12.43 -17.93 -6.65
CA ASN A 549 -12.95 -18.69 -5.50
C ASN A 549 -11.86 -19.49 -4.76
N ASP A 550 -10.74 -19.82 -5.42
CA ASP A 550 -9.61 -20.55 -4.84
C ASP A 550 -8.83 -19.72 -3.82
N ASN A 551 -8.98 -18.38 -3.90
CA ASN A 551 -8.40 -17.48 -2.92
C ASN A 551 -9.15 -17.50 -1.56
N PHE A 552 -10.21 -18.31 -1.41
CA PHE A 552 -10.99 -18.36 -0.17
C PHE A 552 -10.74 -19.66 0.60
N ILE A 553 -10.51 -19.52 1.89
CA ILE A 553 -10.27 -20.62 2.83
C ILE A 553 -11.25 -20.56 4.00
N ASP A 554 -11.33 -21.65 4.75
CA ASP A 554 -12.13 -21.72 5.95
C ASP A 554 -11.71 -20.67 6.97
N LYS A 555 -12.69 -20.07 7.65
CA LYS A 555 -12.46 -19.02 8.64
C LYS A 555 -11.44 -19.43 9.71
N ARG A 556 -11.48 -20.69 10.18
CA ARG A 556 -10.53 -21.18 11.20
C ARG A 556 -9.06 -21.11 10.72
N LYS A 557 -8.81 -21.51 9.46
CA LYS A 557 -7.48 -21.42 8.85
C LYS A 557 -7.05 -19.97 8.63
N ALA A 558 -7.98 -19.13 8.19
CA ALA A 558 -7.71 -17.72 8.02
C ALA A 558 -7.39 -17.02 9.35
N ASP A 559 -8.08 -17.38 10.45
CA ASP A 559 -7.89 -16.75 11.76
C ASP A 559 -6.60 -17.20 12.46
N LYS A 560 -6.12 -18.43 12.21
CA LYS A 560 -4.87 -18.99 12.74
C LYS A 560 -3.99 -19.48 11.59
N PRO A 561 -3.27 -18.58 10.91
CA PRO A 561 -2.52 -18.95 9.69
C PRO A 561 -1.26 -19.76 9.99
N PHE A 562 -0.71 -19.65 11.19
CA PHE A 562 0.51 -20.37 11.59
C PHE A 562 0.18 -21.48 12.57
N VAL A 563 0.83 -22.62 12.36
CA VAL A 563 0.71 -23.81 13.22
C VAL A 563 2.01 -23.94 14.00
N VAL A 564 1.90 -24.11 15.33
CA VAL A 564 3.04 -24.34 16.21
C VAL A 564 3.74 -25.65 15.83
N THR A 565 5.04 -25.60 15.59
CA THR A 565 5.87 -26.78 15.30
C THR A 565 6.44 -27.39 16.59
N GLU A 566 7.02 -28.60 16.50
CA GLU A 566 7.69 -29.22 17.66
C GLU A 566 8.89 -28.38 18.13
N VAL A 567 9.58 -27.72 17.19
CA VAL A 567 10.67 -26.80 17.48
C VAL A 567 10.18 -25.59 18.27
N ASP A 568 9.05 -24.99 17.86
CA ASP A 568 8.45 -23.89 18.59
C ASP A 568 8.04 -24.32 20.01
N LYS A 569 7.45 -25.50 20.17
CA LYS A 569 7.08 -26.06 21.49
C LYS A 569 8.29 -26.25 22.39
N GLN A 570 9.43 -26.74 21.84
CA GLN A 570 10.69 -26.89 22.58
C GLN A 570 11.18 -25.53 23.10
N ILE A 571 11.20 -24.50 22.23
CA ILE A 571 11.67 -23.16 22.62
C ILE A 571 10.74 -22.53 23.66
N LEU A 572 9.41 -22.68 23.51
CA LEU A 572 8.42 -22.14 24.44
C LEU A 572 8.45 -22.79 25.85
N GLN A 573 9.21 -23.87 26.05
CA GLN A 573 9.43 -24.43 27.39
C GLN A 573 10.40 -23.58 28.23
N ASP A 574 11.23 -22.73 27.61
CA ASP A 574 12.13 -21.82 28.30
C ASP A 574 11.32 -20.78 29.09
N LYS A 575 11.68 -20.56 30.36
CA LYS A 575 10.97 -19.71 31.31
C LYS A 575 11.58 -18.31 31.44
N ASP A 576 12.68 -18.03 30.75
CA ASP A 576 13.25 -16.70 30.77
C ASP A 576 12.24 -15.67 30.25
N LEU A 577 12.16 -14.51 30.90
CA LEU A 577 11.18 -13.47 30.63
C LEU A 577 11.35 -12.86 29.23
N ASP A 578 12.62 -12.74 28.79
CA ASP A 578 12.94 -12.12 27.50
C ASP A 578 14.16 -12.75 26.85
N TYR A 579 13.97 -13.22 25.63
CA TYR A 579 15.01 -13.68 24.70
C TYR A 579 14.50 -13.62 23.29
N ARG A 580 15.41 -13.59 22.32
CA ARG A 580 15.05 -13.57 20.90
C ARG A 580 15.40 -14.86 20.18
N VAL A 581 14.68 -15.09 19.09
CA VAL A 581 14.84 -16.24 18.20
C VAL A 581 15.16 -15.73 16.80
N ILE A 582 16.14 -16.37 16.14
CA ILE A 582 16.36 -16.20 14.70
C ILE A 582 15.98 -17.48 13.97
N ASN A 583 15.24 -17.33 12.88
CA ASN A 583 14.79 -18.45 12.05
C ASN A 583 15.41 -18.37 10.66
N LEU A 584 16.28 -19.33 10.36
CA LEU A 584 17.00 -19.46 9.10
C LEU A 584 16.28 -20.37 8.08
N THR A 585 15.12 -20.92 8.44
CA THR A 585 14.30 -21.77 7.56
C THR A 585 13.29 -20.98 6.74
N VAL A 586 13.20 -19.68 6.98
CA VAL A 586 12.32 -18.73 6.30
C VAL A 586 13.14 -17.53 5.81
N SER A 587 12.53 -16.64 5.07
CA SER A 587 13.15 -15.36 4.73
C SER A 587 13.20 -14.47 5.98
N THR A 588 14.25 -14.60 6.78
CA THR A 588 14.37 -14.05 8.15
C THR A 588 13.87 -12.62 8.28
N PHE A 589 14.20 -11.73 7.33
CA PHE A 589 13.86 -10.30 7.40
C PHE A 589 12.66 -9.92 6.51
N ASN A 590 11.94 -10.92 5.99
CA ASN A 590 10.75 -10.74 5.15
C ASN A 590 9.67 -11.81 5.42
N ASP A 591 9.58 -12.27 6.68
CA ASP A 591 8.61 -13.26 7.16
C ASP A 591 8.21 -12.95 8.61
N ALA A 592 6.94 -13.15 8.96
CA ALA A 592 6.42 -12.92 10.31
C ALA A 592 5.93 -14.20 11.01
N SER A 593 6.19 -15.36 10.47
CA SER A 593 5.78 -16.63 11.09
C SER A 593 6.49 -16.88 12.42
N THR A 594 7.77 -16.51 12.50
CA THR A 594 8.55 -16.59 13.75
C THR A 594 8.00 -15.60 14.79
N SER A 595 7.68 -14.38 14.37
CA SER A 595 7.11 -13.34 15.25
C SER A 595 5.74 -13.70 15.84
N TYR A 596 5.05 -14.67 15.25
CA TYR A 596 3.76 -15.16 15.77
C TYR A 596 3.92 -15.97 17.07
N PHE A 597 5.05 -16.65 17.27
CA PHE A 597 5.31 -17.51 18.43
C PHE A 597 6.40 -16.98 19.35
N HIS A 598 7.35 -16.20 18.82
CA HIS A 598 8.58 -15.79 19.52
C HIS A 598 8.89 -14.32 19.27
N LYS A 599 9.65 -13.70 20.20
CA LYS A 599 10.34 -12.45 19.94
C LYS A 599 11.46 -12.73 18.92
N SER A 600 11.44 -12.02 17.79
CA SER A 600 12.31 -12.36 16.67
C SER A 600 13.33 -11.28 16.36
N VAL A 601 14.53 -11.70 16.00
CA VAL A 601 15.54 -10.83 15.36
C VAL A 601 15.09 -10.43 13.94
N GLY A 602 14.37 -11.30 13.28
CA GLY A 602 13.76 -11.05 11.96
C GLY A 602 12.38 -10.41 12.03
N GLY A 603 11.67 -10.40 10.90
CA GLY A 603 10.32 -9.87 10.83
C GLY A 603 9.90 -9.45 9.43
N TYR A 604 8.67 -8.91 9.33
CA TYR A 604 8.06 -8.45 8.08
C TYR A 604 7.49 -7.05 8.27
N HIS A 605 8.22 -5.99 7.88
CA HIS A 605 7.68 -4.62 7.91
C HIS A 605 8.45 -3.68 6.96
N GLY A 606 7.72 -2.87 6.18
CA GLY A 606 8.31 -1.94 5.21
C GLY A 606 8.79 -0.60 5.79
N ALA A 607 8.58 -0.36 7.08
CA ALA A 607 9.02 0.84 7.80
C ALA A 607 9.75 0.47 9.10
N LYS A 608 10.63 -0.53 9.04
CA LYS A 608 11.54 -0.87 10.13
C LYS A 608 12.51 0.27 10.43
N LEU A 609 13.10 0.29 11.61
CA LEU A 609 14.08 1.30 12.01
C LEU A 609 15.32 1.26 11.08
N ARG A 610 15.78 2.44 10.64
CA ARG A 610 16.91 2.58 9.70
C ARG A 610 18.17 1.96 10.25
N ARG A 611 18.54 2.26 11.51
CA ARG A 611 19.72 1.70 12.16
C ARG A 611 19.66 0.17 12.26
N TYR A 612 18.47 -0.40 12.44
CA TYR A 612 18.32 -1.85 12.42
C TYR A 612 18.54 -2.45 11.02
N GLN A 613 18.05 -1.77 9.97
CA GLN A 613 18.35 -2.16 8.60
C GLN A 613 19.86 -2.08 8.29
N ASP A 614 20.53 -1.03 8.77
CA ASP A 614 21.97 -0.89 8.61
C ASP A 614 22.70 -2.09 9.24
N VAL A 615 22.30 -2.54 10.45
CA VAL A 615 22.84 -3.74 11.09
C VAL A 615 22.55 -5.01 10.29
N ILE A 616 21.36 -5.12 9.67
CA ILE A 616 21.05 -6.23 8.76
C ILE A 616 22.02 -6.23 7.59
N ASP A 617 22.22 -5.10 6.93
CA ASP A 617 23.04 -4.97 5.73
C ASP A 617 24.54 -5.16 6.00
N TYR A 618 25.02 -4.65 7.16
CA TYR A 618 26.43 -4.72 7.52
C TYR A 618 26.86 -6.06 8.12
N TYR A 619 26.00 -6.70 8.91
CA TYR A 619 26.37 -7.85 9.72
C TYR A 619 25.45 -9.06 9.53
N LEU A 620 24.14 -8.91 9.67
CA LEU A 620 23.23 -10.06 9.71
C LEU A 620 22.97 -10.72 8.34
N SER A 621 23.34 -10.06 7.23
CA SER A 621 23.29 -10.65 5.87
C SER A 621 24.54 -11.44 5.52
N LYS A 622 25.68 -11.23 6.19
CA LYS A 622 27.00 -11.70 5.75
C LYS A 622 27.41 -13.06 6.32
N ARG A 623 26.83 -13.48 7.45
CA ARG A 623 27.11 -14.74 8.15
C ARG A 623 28.61 -15.00 8.43
N ASP A 624 29.38 -13.95 8.75
CA ASP A 624 30.78 -14.00 9.20
C ASP A 624 30.89 -14.05 10.74
N SER A 625 32.08 -13.89 11.29
CA SER A 625 32.30 -13.86 12.74
C SER A 625 31.52 -12.75 13.46
N ASN A 626 31.31 -11.61 12.81
CA ASN A 626 30.58 -10.47 13.36
C ASN A 626 29.07 -10.74 13.42
N TYR A 627 28.56 -11.64 12.59
CA TYR A 627 27.18 -12.12 12.65
C TYR A 627 26.81 -12.66 14.03
N TRP A 628 27.67 -13.53 14.59
CA TRP A 628 27.43 -14.12 15.91
C TRP A 628 27.56 -13.08 17.03
N LYS A 629 28.52 -12.16 16.94
CA LYS A 629 28.69 -11.05 17.87
C LYS A 629 27.41 -10.21 17.95
N VAL A 630 26.82 -9.88 16.81
CA VAL A 630 25.57 -9.12 16.75
C VAL A 630 24.36 -9.91 17.28
N LEU A 631 24.27 -11.21 16.99
CA LEU A 631 23.24 -12.06 17.57
C LEU A 631 23.34 -12.15 19.09
N ASN A 632 24.58 -12.23 19.64
CA ASN A 632 24.81 -12.30 21.08
C ASN A 632 24.35 -11.00 21.77
N MET A 633 24.71 -9.83 21.24
CA MET A 633 24.29 -8.54 21.81
C MET A 633 22.77 -8.30 21.64
N LEU A 634 22.10 -8.95 20.67
CA LEU A 634 20.65 -8.94 20.51
C LEU A 634 19.93 -9.99 21.38
N ASN A 635 20.59 -10.60 22.36
CA ASN A 635 20.04 -11.66 23.22
C ASN A 635 19.37 -12.77 22.41
N THR A 636 19.99 -13.20 21.30
CA THR A 636 19.48 -14.26 20.45
C THR A 636 19.79 -15.61 21.06
N LYS A 637 18.87 -16.14 21.85
CA LYS A 637 19.06 -17.37 22.65
C LYS A 637 18.80 -18.63 21.84
N TYR A 638 17.96 -18.59 20.80
CA TYR A 638 17.64 -19.75 19.97
C TYR A 638 17.79 -19.44 18.48
N ILE A 639 18.32 -20.46 17.76
CA ILE A 639 18.50 -20.44 16.31
C ILE A 639 17.72 -21.62 15.74
N ILE A 640 16.73 -21.33 14.87
CA ILE A 640 16.01 -22.32 14.11
C ILE A 640 16.69 -22.47 12.75
N TYR A 641 17.11 -23.67 12.38
CA TYR A 641 17.85 -23.95 11.13
C TYR A 641 17.34 -25.22 10.44
N PRO A 642 17.54 -25.35 9.12
CA PRO A 642 17.19 -26.58 8.40
C PRO A 642 18.27 -27.64 8.58
N LYS A 643 17.87 -28.89 8.87
CA LYS A 643 18.71 -30.07 8.87
C LYS A 643 17.90 -31.26 8.38
N ASP A 644 18.40 -31.99 7.38
CA ASP A 644 17.77 -33.20 6.82
C ASP A 644 16.27 -33.01 6.47
N GLN A 645 15.95 -31.90 5.82
CA GLN A 645 14.56 -31.46 5.47
C GLN A 645 13.64 -31.18 6.68
N GLN A 646 14.19 -31.21 7.91
CA GLN A 646 13.46 -30.87 9.13
C GLN A 646 13.93 -29.53 9.70
N ARG A 647 13.10 -28.93 10.52
CA ARG A 647 13.47 -27.74 11.32
C ARG A 647 14.05 -28.24 12.64
N MET A 648 15.19 -27.68 13.03
CA MET A 648 15.85 -27.95 14.31
C MET A 648 16.07 -26.63 15.05
N ALA A 649 16.15 -26.66 16.36
CA ALA A 649 16.60 -25.55 17.18
C ALA A 649 17.90 -25.87 17.88
N SER A 650 18.78 -24.87 17.96
CA SER A 650 19.93 -24.89 18.86
C SER A 650 19.89 -23.75 19.84
N LYS A 651 20.32 -23.95 21.08
CA LYS A 651 20.47 -22.91 22.07
C LYS A 651 21.84 -22.23 21.88
N ASN A 652 21.85 -20.93 21.86
CA ASN A 652 23.04 -20.09 21.87
C ASN A 652 23.39 -19.72 23.33
N TYR A 653 24.47 -20.26 23.82
CA TYR A 653 24.96 -20.02 25.20
C TYR A 653 25.80 -18.75 25.31
N GLU A 654 26.17 -18.15 24.17
CA GLU A 654 26.96 -16.91 24.09
C GLU A 654 26.10 -15.64 24.12
N ALA A 655 24.76 -15.77 24.13
CA ALA A 655 23.86 -14.62 24.22
C ALA A 655 24.10 -13.84 25.52
N PHE A 656 24.21 -12.50 25.44
CA PHE A 656 24.62 -11.66 26.58
C PHE A 656 23.52 -11.47 27.65
N GLY A 657 22.31 -11.95 27.39
CA GLY A 657 21.13 -11.69 28.19
C GLY A 657 20.40 -10.41 27.81
N ASN A 658 19.35 -10.06 28.59
CA ASN A 658 18.56 -8.87 28.31
C ASN A 658 19.26 -7.56 28.70
N ALA A 659 20.15 -7.60 29.71
CA ALA A 659 20.98 -6.49 30.13
C ALA A 659 22.31 -7.00 30.68
N TRP A 660 23.39 -6.20 30.53
CA TRP A 660 24.70 -6.51 31.05
C TRP A 660 25.49 -5.23 31.40
N ILE A 661 26.45 -5.35 32.30
CA ILE A 661 27.32 -4.26 32.72
C ILE A 661 28.61 -4.32 31.89
N VAL A 662 29.08 -3.17 31.39
CA VAL A 662 30.33 -3.07 30.62
C VAL A 662 31.42 -2.41 31.45
N GLY A 663 32.68 -2.88 31.28
CA GLY A 663 33.86 -2.40 32.03
C GLY A 663 34.61 -1.27 31.34
N ASP A 664 34.23 -0.88 30.12
CA ASP A 664 34.90 0.17 29.35
C ASP A 664 33.93 0.85 28.36
N MET A 665 34.27 2.05 27.88
CA MET A 665 33.55 2.81 26.90
C MET A 665 34.45 3.25 25.74
N LYS A 666 33.98 3.04 24.53
CA LYS A 666 34.64 3.54 23.33
C LYS A 666 33.84 4.67 22.72
N TRP A 667 34.39 5.88 22.78
CA TRP A 667 33.79 7.04 22.18
C TRP A 667 34.03 7.09 20.67
N VAL A 668 32.97 7.48 19.90
CA VAL A 668 33.02 7.65 18.46
C VAL A 668 32.35 8.97 18.08
N ASP A 669 32.77 9.57 16.95
CA ASP A 669 32.29 10.88 16.51
C ASP A 669 31.12 10.79 15.54
N THR A 670 31.07 9.74 14.73
CA THR A 670 30.10 9.61 13.64
C THR A 670 29.32 8.27 13.68
N PRO A 671 28.12 8.21 13.12
CA PRO A 671 27.40 6.95 12.96
C PRO A 671 28.14 5.91 12.12
N ASN A 672 28.98 6.33 11.16
CA ASN A 672 29.82 5.40 10.40
C ASN A 672 30.85 4.73 11.28
N GLU A 673 31.54 5.50 12.16
CA GLU A 673 32.50 4.95 13.13
C GLU A 673 31.79 4.04 14.13
N GLU A 674 30.57 4.44 14.56
CA GLU A 674 29.79 3.69 15.54
C GLU A 674 29.47 2.26 15.02
N ILE A 675 28.98 2.15 13.77
CA ILE A 675 28.68 0.83 13.19
C ILE A 675 29.96 0.06 12.87
N ASP A 676 31.01 0.69 12.32
CA ASP A 676 32.27 0.03 11.99
C ASP A 676 33.00 -0.48 13.25
N ALA A 677 32.88 0.22 14.36
CA ALA A 677 33.51 -0.16 15.63
C ALA A 677 33.00 -1.51 16.18
N ILE A 678 31.76 -1.91 15.88
CA ILE A 678 31.18 -3.20 16.33
C ILE A 678 32.07 -4.37 15.87
N ALA A 679 32.61 -4.34 14.65
CA ALA A 679 33.45 -5.40 14.11
C ALA A 679 34.70 -5.64 14.95
N ASN A 680 35.34 -4.55 15.43
CA ASN A 680 36.67 -4.57 16.05
C ASN A 680 36.65 -4.35 17.56
N THR A 681 35.46 -4.35 18.20
CA THR A 681 35.31 -4.13 19.64
C THR A 681 34.65 -5.36 20.27
N ASP A 682 35.11 -5.70 21.48
CA ASP A 682 34.39 -6.68 22.29
C ASP A 682 33.19 -5.98 22.96
N VAL A 683 32.05 -6.01 22.29
CA VAL A 683 30.82 -5.33 22.71
C VAL A 683 30.17 -5.95 23.97
N HIS A 684 30.71 -7.06 24.48
CA HIS A 684 30.30 -7.58 25.77
C HIS A 684 30.95 -6.81 26.94
N ASN A 685 32.19 -6.38 26.75
CA ASN A 685 32.96 -5.67 27.78
C ASN A 685 33.07 -4.16 27.56
N VAL A 686 32.81 -3.68 26.34
CA VAL A 686 32.99 -2.28 25.93
C VAL A 686 31.75 -1.74 25.27
N ALA A 687 31.15 -0.67 25.80
CA ALA A 687 30.05 0.03 25.12
C ALA A 687 30.61 1.02 24.11
N ILE A 688 30.16 0.94 22.85
CA ILE A 688 30.44 1.94 21.83
C ILE A 688 29.41 3.07 21.95
N VAL A 689 29.82 4.27 22.34
CA VAL A 689 28.94 5.41 22.59
C VAL A 689 29.33 6.59 21.69
N ASN A 690 28.34 7.21 21.08
CA ASN A 690 28.56 8.40 20.25
C ASN A 690 28.75 9.63 21.16
N LYS A 691 29.71 10.52 20.81
CA LYS A 691 30.00 11.75 21.58
C LYS A 691 28.82 12.71 21.72
N GLU A 692 27.75 12.53 20.92
CA GLU A 692 26.49 13.28 21.11
C GLU A 692 25.86 13.06 22.50
N PHE A 693 26.19 11.95 23.17
CA PHE A 693 25.73 11.61 24.51
C PHE A 693 26.71 12.00 25.64
N ALA A 694 27.85 12.65 25.32
CA ALA A 694 28.85 12.96 26.29
C ALA A 694 28.31 13.80 27.47
N THR A 695 27.42 14.76 27.19
CA THR A 695 26.79 15.58 28.24
C THR A 695 25.87 14.78 29.18
N LEU A 696 25.29 13.68 28.69
CA LEU A 696 24.42 12.80 29.50
C LEU A 696 25.21 11.79 30.31
N VAL A 697 26.40 11.42 29.86
CA VAL A 697 27.34 10.55 30.60
C VAL A 697 28.07 11.34 31.68
N GLY A 698 28.36 12.64 31.45
CA GLY A 698 29.07 13.51 32.37
C GLY A 698 30.51 13.05 32.62
N ASP A 699 30.95 13.12 33.88
CA ASP A 699 32.30 12.72 34.32
C ASP A 699 32.43 11.22 34.61
N PHE A 700 31.44 10.40 34.25
CA PHE A 700 31.51 8.97 34.50
C PHE A 700 32.59 8.30 33.64
N GLU A 701 33.43 7.52 34.27
CA GLU A 701 34.42 6.64 33.64
C GLU A 701 34.10 5.18 33.96
N ALA A 702 33.95 4.37 32.90
CA ALA A 702 33.68 2.95 33.07
C ALA A 702 34.91 2.24 33.65
N THR A 703 34.68 1.34 34.59
CA THR A 703 35.67 0.49 35.21
C THR A 703 35.22 -0.96 35.17
N PRO A 704 36.12 -1.96 35.37
CA PRO A 704 35.74 -3.37 35.27
C PRO A 704 34.47 -3.70 36.06
N ALA A 705 33.48 -4.33 35.43
CA ALA A 705 32.15 -4.60 35.98
C ALA A 705 32.20 -5.38 37.31
N GLU A 706 31.46 -4.94 38.32
CA GLU A 706 31.36 -5.62 39.62
C GLU A 706 29.92 -5.92 40.04
N GLY A 707 28.97 -5.22 39.43
CA GLY A 707 27.56 -5.31 39.77
C GLY A 707 26.81 -6.45 39.11
N THR A 708 25.52 -6.51 39.43
CA THR A 708 24.56 -7.40 38.79
C THR A 708 23.32 -6.62 38.31
N ILE A 709 22.78 -7.04 37.19
CA ILE A 709 21.50 -6.52 36.68
C ILE A 709 20.64 -7.69 36.21
N GLN A 710 19.33 -7.64 36.53
CA GLN A 710 18.40 -8.68 36.17
C GLN A 710 17.04 -8.09 35.77
N LEU A 711 16.46 -8.55 34.64
CA LEU A 711 15.08 -8.28 34.28
C LEU A 711 14.15 -9.07 35.21
N VAL A 712 13.24 -8.39 35.91
CA VAL A 712 12.32 -8.99 36.89
C VAL A 712 10.86 -8.95 36.46
N ASP A 713 10.50 -8.01 35.59
CA ASP A 713 9.15 -7.95 34.97
C ASP A 713 9.22 -7.48 33.53
N TYR A 714 8.41 -8.10 32.68
CA TYR A 714 8.37 -7.82 31.26
C TYR A 714 6.94 -7.59 30.80
N LYS A 715 6.71 -6.43 30.18
CA LYS A 715 5.56 -6.14 29.34
C LYS A 715 6.05 -5.53 28.02
N PRO A 716 5.31 -5.61 26.94
CA PRO A 716 5.78 -5.07 25.66
C PRO A 716 6.20 -3.59 25.72
N ASN A 717 5.53 -2.79 26.55
CA ASN A 717 5.74 -1.35 26.74
C ASN A 717 6.30 -0.96 28.11
N GLU A 718 6.63 -1.92 28.98
CA GLU A 718 7.22 -1.68 30.30
C GLU A 718 8.21 -2.78 30.67
N LEU A 719 9.41 -2.40 31.10
CA LEU A 719 10.47 -3.30 31.52
C LEU A 719 10.92 -2.89 32.92
N LYS A 720 11.11 -3.85 33.84
CA LYS A 720 11.62 -3.60 35.18
C LYS A 720 12.85 -4.46 35.48
N TYR A 721 13.89 -3.80 35.99
CA TYR A 721 15.14 -4.43 36.35
C TYR A 721 15.47 -4.17 37.81
N THR A 722 16.17 -5.10 38.41
CA THR A 722 16.90 -4.89 39.67
C THR A 722 18.38 -4.76 39.36
N PHE A 723 19.01 -3.81 39.98
CA PHE A 723 20.45 -3.54 39.86
C PHE A 723 21.08 -3.49 41.26
N ASP A 724 22.30 -4.04 41.37
CA ASP A 724 23.08 -3.99 42.62
C ASP A 724 24.56 -3.87 42.27
N SER A 725 25.22 -2.79 42.69
CA SER A 725 26.66 -2.57 42.51
C SER A 725 27.21 -1.65 43.57
N SER A 726 28.49 -1.87 43.95
CA SER A 726 29.23 -1.03 44.90
C SER A 726 29.66 0.33 44.32
N LYS A 727 29.56 0.52 43.03
CA LYS A 727 29.96 1.72 42.26
C LYS A 727 29.02 2.05 41.14
N ASP A 728 29.17 3.23 40.55
CA ASP A 728 28.46 3.60 39.35
C ASP A 728 28.87 2.69 38.16
N GLU A 729 27.91 2.20 37.38
CA GLU A 729 28.17 1.27 36.28
C GLU A 729 27.49 1.71 35.00
N MET A 730 28.13 1.42 33.88
CA MET A 730 27.48 1.51 32.58
C MET A 730 26.73 0.21 32.25
N VAL A 731 25.43 0.29 32.10
CA VAL A 731 24.56 -0.83 31.74
C VAL A 731 24.15 -0.72 30.29
N VAL A 732 24.30 -1.81 29.54
CA VAL A 732 23.74 -1.95 28.18
C VAL A 732 22.53 -2.90 28.22
N PHE A 733 21.44 -2.50 27.64
CA PHE A 733 20.21 -3.29 27.55
C PHE A 733 20.08 -3.83 26.13
N SER A 734 19.76 -5.11 25.98
CA SER A 734 19.48 -5.71 24.66
C SER A 734 18.13 -5.26 24.11
N GLU A 735 17.84 -3.97 24.21
CA GLU A 735 16.61 -3.32 23.81
C GLU A 735 16.89 -2.27 22.73
N ILE A 736 16.04 -2.25 21.68
CA ILE A 736 16.27 -1.34 20.56
C ILE A 736 16.00 0.10 20.97
N TRP A 737 16.99 0.96 20.72
CA TRP A 737 16.93 2.37 21.04
C TRP A 737 16.08 3.13 20.00
N THR A 738 15.28 4.08 20.48
CA THR A 738 14.60 5.11 19.68
C THR A 738 14.76 6.46 20.38
N GLN A 739 14.85 7.51 19.58
CA GLN A 739 15.08 8.86 20.10
C GLN A 739 13.94 9.35 21.01
N LYS A 740 12.73 8.85 20.82
CA LYS A 740 11.52 9.26 21.54
C LYS A 740 10.65 8.09 21.94
N GLY A 741 9.87 8.32 22.98
CA GLY A 741 8.81 7.44 23.46
C GLY A 741 9.19 6.56 24.62
N TRP A 742 10.45 6.15 24.77
CA TRP A 742 10.96 5.47 25.97
C TRP A 742 11.47 6.46 26.98
N THR A 743 11.04 6.30 28.23
CA THR A 743 11.54 7.02 29.40
C THR A 743 12.02 5.99 30.43
N MET A 744 13.11 6.28 31.13
CA MET A 744 13.67 5.43 32.16
C MET A 744 13.62 6.16 33.51
N TRP A 745 13.35 5.40 34.57
CA TRP A 745 13.39 5.85 35.96
C TRP A 745 14.27 4.91 36.75
N ILE A 746 15.08 5.48 37.62
CA ILE A 746 15.85 4.77 38.68
C ILE A 746 15.22 5.19 40.00
N ASP A 747 14.65 4.24 40.74
CA ASP A 747 13.93 4.45 42.01
C ASP A 747 12.85 5.55 41.91
N GLY A 748 12.17 5.60 40.74
CA GLY A 748 11.12 6.60 40.45
C GLY A 748 11.62 7.98 40.01
N VAL A 749 12.94 8.21 39.91
CA VAL A 749 13.54 9.44 39.39
C VAL A 749 13.86 9.25 37.90
N GLU A 750 13.36 10.15 37.05
CA GLU A 750 13.63 10.12 35.61
C GLU A 750 15.15 10.26 35.37
N SER A 751 15.70 9.34 34.58
CA SER A 751 17.13 9.21 34.35
C SER A 751 17.45 9.14 32.85
N PRO A 752 18.61 9.63 32.41
CA PRO A 752 18.99 9.65 30.99
C PRO A 752 19.09 8.26 30.41
N LEU A 753 18.59 8.11 29.17
CA LEU A 753 18.72 6.89 28.38
C LEU A 753 19.59 7.18 27.15
N LEU A 754 20.66 6.42 26.97
CA LEU A 754 21.69 6.59 25.96
C LEU A 754 21.48 5.57 24.83
N ARG A 755 22.14 5.78 23.68
CA ARG A 755 22.35 4.77 22.66
C ARG A 755 23.78 4.23 22.75
N ALA A 756 23.89 2.89 22.80
CA ALA A 756 25.15 2.19 22.68
C ALA A 756 25.12 1.15 21.57
N ASN A 757 26.28 0.72 21.08
CA ASN A 757 26.44 -0.34 20.10
C ASN A 757 25.54 -0.14 18.87
N TYR A 758 25.39 1.11 18.44
CA TYR A 758 24.63 1.55 17.28
C TYR A 758 23.09 1.46 17.37
N ILE A 759 22.54 0.47 18.07
CA ILE A 759 21.09 0.20 18.10
C ILE A 759 20.52 -0.09 19.48
N LEU A 760 21.33 -0.23 20.52
CA LEU A 760 20.89 -0.66 21.84
C LEU A 760 20.74 0.53 22.81
N ARG A 761 19.93 0.32 23.84
CA ARG A 761 19.82 1.27 24.96
C ARG A 761 20.95 1.07 25.95
N ALA A 762 21.37 2.15 26.59
CA ALA A 762 22.33 2.11 27.70
C ALA A 762 22.03 3.20 28.70
N ALA A 763 22.57 3.06 29.93
CA ALA A 763 22.48 4.07 30.97
C ALA A 763 23.63 3.94 31.97
N VAL A 764 24.02 5.06 32.56
CA VAL A 764 24.85 5.07 33.76
C VAL A 764 23.90 4.89 34.95
N VAL A 765 24.14 3.86 35.77
CA VAL A 765 23.35 3.56 36.94
C VAL A 765 24.23 3.81 38.16
N PRO A 766 23.78 4.61 39.18
CA PRO A 766 24.58 4.92 40.34
C PRO A 766 24.85 3.68 41.22
N ALA A 767 25.83 3.79 42.09
CA ALA A 767 26.13 2.77 43.11
C ALA A 767 24.97 2.54 44.06
N GLY A 768 24.67 1.29 44.37
CA GLY A 768 23.60 0.91 45.30
C GLY A 768 22.71 -0.18 44.73
N GLN A 769 21.63 -0.46 45.48
CA GLN A 769 20.53 -1.31 45.04
C GLN A 769 19.41 -0.45 44.44
N HIS A 770 19.08 -0.68 43.17
CA HIS A 770 18.14 0.17 42.47
C HIS A 770 17.11 -0.65 41.72
N GLU A 771 15.87 -0.11 41.64
CA GLU A 771 14.86 -0.53 40.69
C GLU A 771 14.91 0.38 39.45
N ILE A 772 15.12 -0.22 38.27
CA ILE A 772 15.09 0.50 37.00
C ILE A 772 13.79 0.16 36.26
N VAL A 773 13.04 1.18 35.92
CA VAL A 773 11.78 1.02 35.16
C VAL A 773 11.89 1.76 33.84
N MET A 774 11.61 1.08 32.73
CA MET A 774 11.51 1.72 31.39
C MET A 774 10.08 1.61 30.89
N ARG A 775 9.51 2.71 30.39
CA ARG A 775 8.16 2.72 29.78
C ARG A 775 8.14 3.42 28.45
N TYR A 776 7.30 2.88 27.54
CA TYR A 776 7.01 3.47 26.23
C TYR A 776 5.64 4.16 26.27
N GLU A 777 5.65 5.47 26.51
CA GLU A 777 4.43 6.28 26.68
C GLU A 777 4.52 7.59 25.87
N PRO A 778 4.51 7.57 24.55
CA PRO A 778 4.56 8.78 23.76
C PRO A 778 3.31 9.64 23.97
N SER A 779 3.51 10.90 24.39
CA SER A 779 2.46 11.87 24.76
C SER A 779 1.42 12.10 23.66
N ILE A 780 1.82 11.93 22.38
CA ILE A 780 0.91 12.08 21.25
C ILE A 780 -0.28 11.10 21.27
N TRP A 781 -0.13 9.94 21.93
CA TRP A 781 -1.23 8.99 22.03
C TRP A 781 -2.44 9.60 22.72
N ARG A 782 -2.25 10.25 23.86
CA ARG A 782 -3.33 10.87 24.63
C ARG A 782 -3.88 12.12 23.93
N ILE A 783 -2.99 13.04 23.54
CA ILE A 783 -3.36 14.32 22.91
C ILE A 783 -4.03 14.09 21.55
N GLY A 784 -3.40 13.26 20.71
CA GLY A 784 -3.89 12.99 19.38
C GLY A 784 -5.26 12.29 19.38
N ASN A 785 -5.47 11.33 20.29
CA ASN A 785 -6.78 10.67 20.42
C ASN A 785 -7.90 11.63 20.81
N THR A 786 -7.60 12.60 21.68
CA THR A 786 -8.57 13.65 22.04
C THR A 786 -8.92 14.52 20.84
N ILE A 787 -7.92 14.98 20.08
CA ILE A 787 -8.13 15.78 18.87
C ILE A 787 -8.95 14.97 17.83
N GLN A 788 -8.61 13.71 17.60
CA GLN A 788 -9.32 12.83 16.67
C GLN A 788 -10.81 12.69 17.04
N PHE A 789 -11.10 12.48 18.33
CA PHE A 789 -12.47 12.34 18.80
C PHE A 789 -13.27 13.63 18.57
N ILE A 790 -12.74 14.78 19.02
CA ILE A 790 -13.42 16.08 18.88
C ILE A 790 -13.67 16.40 17.41
N THR A 791 -12.65 16.27 16.54
CA THR A 791 -12.78 16.62 15.12
C THR A 791 -13.71 15.68 14.37
N SER A 792 -13.69 14.38 14.65
CA SER A 792 -14.63 13.45 14.03
C SER A 792 -16.08 13.67 14.51
N LEU A 793 -16.28 14.06 15.77
CA LEU A 793 -17.59 14.45 16.28
C LEU A 793 -18.11 15.73 15.58
N LEU A 794 -17.25 16.74 15.39
CA LEU A 794 -17.61 17.95 14.67
C LEU A 794 -18.06 17.67 13.22
N ILE A 795 -17.43 16.72 12.54
CA ILE A 795 -17.85 16.28 11.20
C ILE A 795 -19.27 15.71 11.24
N LEU A 796 -19.56 14.84 12.22
CA LEU A 796 -20.88 14.22 12.35
C LEU A 796 -21.97 15.25 12.68
N LEU A 797 -21.67 16.18 13.58
CA LEU A 797 -22.58 17.30 13.88
C LEU A 797 -22.79 18.20 12.65
N GLY A 798 -21.73 18.49 11.90
CA GLY A 798 -21.82 19.24 10.65
C GLY A 798 -22.69 18.53 9.62
N PHE A 799 -22.58 17.22 9.49
CA PHE A 799 -23.44 16.42 8.61
C PHE A 799 -24.92 16.51 9.05
N ALA A 800 -25.18 16.31 10.33
CA ALA A 800 -26.53 16.41 10.88
C ALA A 800 -27.13 17.82 10.64
N PHE A 801 -26.32 18.88 10.83
CA PHE A 801 -26.71 20.25 10.55
C PHE A 801 -27.07 20.49 9.08
N VAL A 802 -26.24 20.00 8.14
CA VAL A 802 -26.51 20.14 6.69
C VAL A 802 -27.80 19.40 6.30
N CYS A 803 -28.04 18.22 6.86
CA CYS A 803 -29.30 17.49 6.66
C CYS A 803 -30.49 18.30 7.19
N TYR A 804 -30.45 18.75 8.46
CA TYR A 804 -31.52 19.55 9.08
C TYR A 804 -31.82 20.84 8.30
N TYR A 805 -30.78 21.58 7.93
CA TYR A 805 -30.93 22.83 7.16
C TYR A 805 -31.59 22.60 5.81
N THR A 806 -31.22 21.49 5.14
CA THR A 806 -31.81 21.15 3.84
C THR A 806 -33.27 20.73 3.96
N PHE A 807 -33.65 20.00 4.99
CA PHE A 807 -35.05 19.65 5.28
C PHE A 807 -35.89 20.90 5.56
N LYS A 808 -35.42 21.75 6.48
CA LYS A 808 -36.13 22.99 6.84
C LYS A 808 -36.36 23.91 5.63
N LYS A 809 -35.39 23.97 4.71
CA LYS A 809 -35.51 24.78 3.49
C LYS A 809 -36.51 24.19 2.46
N ARG A 810 -36.73 22.87 2.45
CA ARG A 810 -37.75 22.22 1.65
C ARG A 810 -39.18 22.52 2.15
N ASP A 811 -39.38 22.50 3.47
CA ASP A 811 -40.69 22.76 4.09
C ASP A 811 -41.16 24.22 3.93
N VAL A 812 -40.23 25.16 3.73
CA VAL A 812 -40.54 26.60 3.46
C VAL A 812 -40.85 26.83 1.96
N THR A 813 -40.57 25.88 1.08
CA THR A 813 -40.73 25.97 -0.37
C THR A 813 -41.94 25.15 -0.89
N ILE A 814 -42.69 24.45 -0.03
CA ILE A 814 -43.98 23.83 -0.30
C ILE A 814 -45.09 24.71 0.20
#